data_cd64986fde5f5761ef01e7b82753f288
#
_entry.id   cd64986fde5f5761ef01e7b82753f288
#
_cell.length_a   1.000
_cell.length_b   1.000
_cell.length_c   1.000
_cell.angle_alpha   90.00
_cell.angle_beta   90.00
_cell.angle_gamma   90.00
#
_symmetry.space_group_name_H-M   'P 1'
#
loop_
_entity.id
_entity.type
_entity.pdbx_description
1 polymer ?
#
loop_
_entity_poly.entity_id
_entity_poly.type
_entity_poly.pdbx_seq_one_letter_code
_entity_poly.pdbx_strand_id
1 'polypeptide(L)'
;MTTRNSLFKSGDLQGALCRYTQALKLSDSPSERGVLYRNRAACHLKLEDYTKAEADASKALDADPSDVKARFRRAQALQKLGKLDQAFLDTQRCAQLEPKNKAFQELLRQLGTQIQQKVRNPLSSTDARVQQMFTLLLDPSSQPSDRQKAAQNLVVLSREEAGAEQIFCNDGVKLLHKLLESKQEEVMLSALRTLVGLCTGHQSRVSTIAKTGPSPLGMERLCAVMGSEVEAVPLAACHLLEVMFEALTEGMKKDVRCKDAAILPEPSRELRAMLRHLLDMLPAPTVSGPGRDSAINLLVKQVPRKSLRDPDNSLTLWVIDQGLKKILEVAGTIPEISRGPPLTDNTHMSCSVLLSKLYDDLKGDGERENFNHLCEEYVKHQFDSSGMENKLRAIQTVSVLLQGPSDVGNRTLEMSGVMDTIISQCASKDLAHQQVAVEALIHAAGKAKRASFITANGVALLKDLYKKSENDGIRVRALVGLCKLGSAGGTDFSMKQFAEGSTLKLAKQCQKWLCNDSLPATSRRWAVEGLAYLTFDADVKEELVEDKQALQAMFQLAKAEDKTVLFAVGSTLVNCTNSYDVEKPEPQMVELAKYAKQHVPEEHPKDALPFVEKRLAKLLEAGVVSALVCMVKQESPALTEACRECISRVFLALVERQEDRGTVVAQGGGKALIPLASEGTDVGKTKAAQALAKIAITSNPEIAFPGERVYEVVRPLVSLLRLECTLLQNFEALMALTNLAGISERLRQKIIKEKAVPKVEGYMFEEHELVRAAATECMCNLVLSTEVQKLFVAPGNDRLKLLVLYSGEDDERLRKAAAGTLAMLTSEQPELCARIPGTTRHWLEILQALLLSESVDLQLRGTVITLNLMQAERTLAQQLMESEALEILSVLAKGGAPEQASVARTAKQCLDVAVEYGLIKNNNSEGDKGLATGP
;
A
#
# COMPACT_ATOMS: atom_id res chain seq x y z
N MET A 1 -3.79 21.35 -41.51
CA MET A 1 -4.73 20.22 -41.67
C MET A 1 -4.07 18.93 -42.07
N THR A 2 -3.04 18.89 -42.88
CA THR A 2 -2.41 17.67 -43.42
C THR A 2 -1.79 16.75 -42.35
N THR A 3 -1.02 17.27 -41.39
CA THR A 3 -0.33 16.48 -40.36
C THR A 3 -1.26 15.86 -39.32
N ARG A 4 -2.40 16.48 -39.00
CA ARG A 4 -3.38 15.97 -38.01
C ARG A 4 -4.16 14.78 -38.56
N ASN A 5 -4.52 14.85 -39.83
CA ASN A 5 -5.26 13.77 -40.53
C ASN A 5 -4.32 12.60 -40.92
N SER A 6 -2.98 12.83 -41.00
CA SER A 6 -2.02 11.77 -41.23
C SER A 6 -1.86 10.88 -39.98
N LEU A 7 -1.80 11.46 -38.77
CA LEU A 7 -1.76 10.71 -37.52
C LEU A 7 -3.01 9.84 -37.31
N PHE A 8 -4.19 10.35 -37.65
CA PHE A 8 -5.40 9.55 -37.60
C PHE A 8 -5.37 8.38 -38.61
N LYS A 9 -4.81 8.59 -39.79
CA LYS A 9 -4.68 7.56 -40.84
C LYS A 9 -3.62 6.52 -40.50
N SER A 10 -2.54 6.90 -39.82
CA SER A 10 -1.46 5.98 -39.34
C SER A 10 -1.83 5.19 -38.10
N GLY A 11 -2.99 5.46 -37.49
CA GLY A 11 -3.46 4.76 -36.31
C GLY A 11 -3.00 5.36 -34.96
N ASP A 12 -2.21 6.42 -34.97
CA ASP A 12 -1.85 7.17 -33.76
C ASP A 12 -3.02 8.07 -33.34
N LEU A 13 -4.00 7.46 -32.68
CA LEU A 13 -5.23 8.13 -32.25
C LEU A 13 -4.98 9.11 -31.10
N GLN A 14 -4.04 8.81 -30.20
CA GLN A 14 -3.71 9.70 -29.07
C GLN A 14 -2.97 10.96 -29.54
N GLY A 15 -2.01 10.80 -30.45
CA GLY A 15 -1.31 11.92 -31.09
C GLY A 15 -2.29 12.79 -31.89
N ALA A 16 -3.24 12.18 -32.62
CA ALA A 16 -4.29 12.91 -33.33
C ALA A 16 -5.19 13.72 -32.39
N LEU A 17 -5.65 13.13 -31.26
CA LEU A 17 -6.44 13.80 -30.22
C LEU A 17 -5.73 15.02 -29.64
N CYS A 18 -4.45 14.87 -29.29
CA CYS A 18 -3.64 15.98 -28.77
C CYS A 18 -3.58 17.14 -29.78
N ARG A 19 -3.30 16.83 -31.05
CA ARG A 19 -3.22 17.84 -32.10
C ARG A 19 -4.55 18.52 -32.44
N TYR A 20 -5.68 17.78 -32.42
CA TYR A 20 -6.99 18.40 -32.59
C TYR A 20 -7.35 19.30 -31.40
N THR A 21 -7.01 18.88 -30.19
CA THR A 21 -7.27 19.68 -28.98
C THR A 21 -6.44 20.97 -28.96
N GLN A 22 -5.16 20.91 -29.35
CA GLN A 22 -4.34 22.10 -29.52
C GLN A 22 -4.90 23.06 -30.58
N ALA A 23 -5.37 22.50 -31.70
CA ALA A 23 -5.96 23.30 -32.77
C ALA A 23 -7.27 23.97 -32.35
N LEU A 24 -8.10 23.32 -31.56
CA LEU A 24 -9.33 23.93 -31.02
C LEU A 24 -9.06 25.10 -30.06
N LYS A 25 -7.92 25.11 -29.38
CA LYS A 25 -7.49 26.24 -28.54
C LYS A 25 -7.01 27.46 -29.37
N LEU A 26 -6.55 27.21 -30.60
CA LEU A 26 -5.94 28.23 -31.46
C LEU A 26 -6.88 28.74 -32.55
N SER A 27 -8.02 28.08 -32.80
CA SER A 27 -8.95 28.48 -33.87
C SER A 27 -10.10 29.31 -33.33
N ASP A 28 -10.27 30.50 -33.86
CA ASP A 28 -11.37 31.43 -33.55
C ASP A 28 -12.57 31.29 -34.53
N SER A 29 -12.36 30.59 -35.64
CA SER A 29 -13.41 30.38 -36.64
C SER A 29 -14.40 29.28 -36.25
N PRO A 30 -15.71 29.59 -36.09
CA PRO A 30 -16.72 28.57 -35.77
C PRO A 30 -16.75 27.39 -36.75
N SER A 31 -16.59 27.66 -38.05
CA SER A 31 -16.57 26.63 -39.08
C SER A 31 -15.38 25.71 -38.99
N GLU A 32 -14.17 26.24 -38.71
CA GLU A 32 -13.00 25.41 -38.50
C GLU A 32 -13.09 24.59 -37.22
N ARG A 33 -13.64 25.15 -36.15
CA ARG A 33 -13.89 24.45 -34.90
C ARG A 33 -14.86 23.29 -35.11
N GLY A 34 -15.91 23.46 -35.89
CA GLY A 34 -16.84 22.37 -36.25
C GLY A 34 -16.11 21.20 -36.92
N VAL A 35 -15.25 21.46 -37.88
CA VAL A 35 -14.44 20.44 -38.56
C VAL A 35 -13.48 19.75 -37.58
N LEU A 36 -12.86 20.50 -36.66
CA LEU A 36 -11.94 19.94 -35.64
C LEU A 36 -12.68 19.06 -34.64
N TYR A 37 -13.83 19.49 -34.11
CA TYR A 37 -14.69 18.69 -33.25
C TYR A 37 -15.14 17.41 -33.96
N ARG A 38 -15.63 17.51 -35.19
CA ARG A 38 -16.01 16.33 -36.01
C ARG A 38 -14.87 15.34 -36.10
N ASN A 39 -13.64 15.77 -36.39
CA ASN A 39 -12.49 14.86 -36.53
C ASN A 39 -12.03 14.30 -35.21
N ARG A 40 -12.12 15.05 -34.12
CA ARG A 40 -11.82 14.58 -32.76
C ARG A 40 -12.85 13.53 -32.29
N ALA A 41 -14.13 13.72 -32.62
CA ALA A 41 -15.17 12.72 -32.38
C ALA A 41 -14.87 11.38 -33.05
N ALA A 42 -14.26 11.37 -34.26
CA ALA A 42 -13.83 10.13 -34.89
C ALA A 42 -12.69 9.43 -34.17
N CYS A 43 -11.80 10.17 -33.56
CA CYS A 43 -10.75 9.59 -32.71
C CYS A 43 -11.38 8.94 -31.46
N HIS A 44 -12.29 9.63 -30.78
CA HIS A 44 -12.99 9.12 -29.62
C HIS A 44 -13.82 7.87 -29.94
N LEU A 45 -14.49 7.81 -31.07
CA LEU A 45 -15.20 6.61 -31.52
C LEU A 45 -14.27 5.40 -31.69
N LYS A 46 -13.07 5.59 -32.27
CA LYS A 46 -12.10 4.52 -32.44
C LYS A 46 -11.42 4.10 -31.12
N LEU A 47 -11.38 5.00 -30.13
CA LEU A 47 -10.88 4.73 -28.78
C LEU A 47 -11.99 4.25 -27.84
N GLU A 48 -13.21 4.02 -28.37
CA GLU A 48 -14.37 3.56 -27.64
C GLU A 48 -14.84 4.51 -26.52
N ASP A 49 -14.39 5.78 -26.53
CA ASP A 49 -14.87 6.82 -25.63
C ASP A 49 -16.13 7.50 -26.22
N TYR A 50 -17.24 6.76 -26.15
CA TYR A 50 -18.47 7.15 -26.80
C TYR A 50 -19.10 8.42 -26.23
N THR A 51 -18.90 8.70 -24.95
CA THR A 51 -19.41 9.93 -24.31
C THR A 51 -18.73 11.18 -24.84
N LYS A 52 -17.42 11.16 -25.00
CA LYS A 52 -16.69 12.29 -25.61
C LYS A 52 -16.92 12.38 -27.12
N ALA A 53 -17.11 11.25 -27.78
CA ALA A 53 -17.46 11.22 -29.20
C ALA A 53 -18.81 11.90 -29.46
N GLU A 54 -19.84 11.63 -28.65
CA GLU A 54 -21.16 12.25 -28.72
C GLU A 54 -21.07 13.75 -28.44
N ALA A 55 -20.36 14.17 -27.36
CA ALA A 55 -20.22 15.58 -27.01
C ALA A 55 -19.51 16.39 -28.11
N ASP A 56 -18.43 15.86 -28.69
CA ASP A 56 -17.71 16.52 -29.78
C ASP A 56 -18.51 16.57 -31.07
N ALA A 57 -19.20 15.48 -31.39
CA ALA A 57 -20.07 15.45 -32.58
C ALA A 57 -21.25 16.44 -32.44
N SER A 58 -21.81 16.63 -31.25
CA SER A 58 -22.83 17.63 -30.96
C SER A 58 -22.30 19.06 -31.15
N LYS A 59 -21.11 19.37 -30.61
CA LYS A 59 -20.46 20.67 -30.82
C LYS A 59 -20.12 20.93 -32.29
N ALA A 60 -19.82 19.89 -33.06
CA ALA A 60 -19.64 20.03 -34.50
C ALA A 60 -20.97 20.39 -35.21
N LEU A 61 -22.08 19.79 -34.77
CA LEU A 61 -23.42 20.08 -35.30
C LEU A 61 -23.97 21.42 -34.85
N ASP A 62 -23.54 21.94 -33.67
CA ASP A 62 -23.85 23.31 -33.24
C ASP A 62 -23.20 24.34 -34.18
N ALA A 63 -22.00 24.03 -34.70
CA ALA A 63 -21.29 24.91 -35.64
C ALA A 63 -21.81 24.76 -37.10
N ASP A 64 -22.18 23.54 -37.50
CA ASP A 64 -22.77 23.24 -38.81
C ASP A 64 -23.83 22.16 -38.69
N PRO A 65 -25.11 22.53 -38.57
CA PRO A 65 -26.23 21.57 -38.50
C PRO A 65 -26.38 20.67 -39.72
N SER A 66 -25.77 21.03 -40.87
CA SER A 66 -25.82 20.23 -42.09
C SER A 66 -24.70 19.19 -42.23
N ASP A 67 -23.75 19.14 -41.31
CA ASP A 67 -22.61 18.21 -41.36
C ASP A 67 -23.06 16.75 -41.16
N VAL A 68 -23.25 16.05 -42.30
CA VAL A 68 -23.66 14.65 -42.33
C VAL A 68 -22.66 13.74 -41.60
N LYS A 69 -21.36 14.02 -41.70
CA LYS A 69 -20.32 13.19 -41.04
C LYS A 69 -20.30 13.35 -39.53
N ALA A 70 -20.54 14.56 -39.05
CA ALA A 70 -20.66 14.81 -37.60
C ALA A 70 -21.92 14.10 -37.05
N ARG A 71 -23.07 14.23 -37.75
CA ARG A 71 -24.34 13.59 -37.39
C ARG A 71 -24.19 12.07 -37.33
N PHE A 72 -23.56 11.47 -38.35
CA PHE A 72 -23.34 10.03 -38.36
C PHE A 72 -22.45 9.53 -37.24
N ARG A 73 -21.41 10.27 -36.89
CA ARG A 73 -20.55 9.96 -35.75
C ARG A 73 -21.30 10.07 -34.43
N ARG A 74 -22.19 11.08 -34.29
CA ARG A 74 -23.07 11.18 -33.14
C ARG A 74 -24.02 10.00 -33.07
N ALA A 75 -24.63 9.59 -34.17
CA ALA A 75 -25.49 8.43 -34.22
C ALA A 75 -24.77 7.13 -33.79
N GLN A 76 -23.54 6.94 -34.25
CA GLN A 76 -22.71 5.77 -33.83
C GLN A 76 -22.38 5.80 -32.34
N ALA A 77 -22.02 6.96 -31.79
CA ALA A 77 -21.80 7.13 -30.38
C ALA A 77 -23.06 6.88 -29.55
N LEU A 78 -24.19 7.47 -29.97
CA LEU A 78 -25.49 7.29 -29.33
C LEU A 78 -25.98 5.85 -29.35
N GLN A 79 -25.70 5.10 -30.43
CA GLN A 79 -26.01 3.66 -30.52
C GLN A 79 -25.24 2.89 -29.42
N LYS A 80 -23.95 3.15 -29.30
CA LYS A 80 -23.09 2.49 -28.27
C LYS A 80 -23.44 2.89 -26.84
N LEU A 81 -23.94 4.11 -26.67
CA LEU A 81 -24.46 4.61 -25.39
C LEU A 81 -25.88 4.12 -25.05
N GLY A 82 -26.50 3.32 -25.93
CA GLY A 82 -27.85 2.79 -25.71
C GLY A 82 -28.99 3.79 -25.95
N LYS A 83 -28.71 5.01 -26.42
CA LYS A 83 -29.67 6.07 -26.72
C LYS A 83 -30.25 5.86 -28.13
N LEU A 84 -30.96 4.71 -28.33
CA LEU A 84 -31.32 4.18 -29.63
C LEU A 84 -32.26 5.11 -30.41
N ASP A 85 -33.19 5.80 -29.72
CA ASP A 85 -34.16 6.70 -30.39
C ASP A 85 -33.46 7.91 -31.01
N GLN A 86 -32.53 8.52 -30.30
CA GLN A 86 -31.76 9.66 -30.82
C GLN A 86 -30.80 9.22 -31.92
N ALA A 87 -30.15 8.05 -31.76
CA ALA A 87 -29.29 7.46 -32.78
C ALA A 87 -30.09 7.19 -34.07
N PHE A 88 -31.33 6.69 -33.96
CA PHE A 88 -32.22 6.44 -35.08
C PHE A 88 -32.59 7.73 -35.82
N LEU A 89 -32.97 8.80 -35.09
CA LEU A 89 -33.33 10.09 -35.71
C LEU A 89 -32.13 10.70 -36.46
N ASP A 90 -30.93 10.67 -35.85
CA ASP A 90 -29.73 11.16 -36.52
C ASP A 90 -29.37 10.36 -37.77
N THR A 91 -29.49 9.01 -37.69
CA THR A 91 -29.21 8.12 -38.83
C THR A 91 -30.24 8.30 -39.92
N GLN A 92 -31.52 8.46 -39.57
CA GLN A 92 -32.61 8.76 -40.53
C GLN A 92 -32.34 10.06 -41.28
N ARG A 93 -31.87 11.09 -40.55
CA ARG A 93 -31.53 12.38 -41.21
C ARG A 93 -30.31 12.24 -42.11
N CYS A 94 -29.32 11.44 -41.75
CA CYS A 94 -28.18 11.12 -42.63
C CYS A 94 -28.64 10.39 -43.89
N ALA A 95 -29.54 9.39 -43.79
CA ALA A 95 -30.07 8.65 -44.91
C ALA A 95 -30.96 9.52 -45.82
N GLN A 96 -31.67 10.53 -45.31
CA GLN A 96 -32.39 11.51 -46.08
C GLN A 96 -31.49 12.42 -46.93
N LEU A 97 -30.31 12.82 -46.33
CA LEU A 97 -29.36 13.69 -47.00
C LEU A 97 -28.51 12.94 -48.04
N GLU A 98 -28.17 11.69 -47.78
CA GLU A 98 -27.40 10.82 -48.68
C GLU A 98 -28.06 9.42 -48.83
N PRO A 99 -29.11 9.30 -49.65
CA PRO A 99 -29.92 8.07 -49.75
C PRO A 99 -29.15 6.84 -50.28
N LYS A 100 -28.10 7.04 -51.07
CA LYS A 100 -27.31 5.95 -51.66
C LYS A 100 -26.21 5.40 -50.76
N ASN A 101 -26.02 5.97 -49.54
CA ASN A 101 -24.95 5.58 -48.62
C ASN A 101 -25.35 4.30 -47.88
N LYS A 102 -24.72 3.18 -48.24
CA LYS A 102 -25.02 1.86 -47.67
C LYS A 102 -24.77 1.80 -46.14
N ALA A 103 -23.78 2.57 -45.62
CA ALA A 103 -23.48 2.57 -44.18
C ALA A 103 -24.62 3.19 -43.34
N PHE A 104 -25.28 4.21 -43.87
CA PHE A 104 -26.42 4.83 -43.19
C PHE A 104 -27.65 3.92 -43.21
N GLN A 105 -27.90 3.24 -44.33
CA GLN A 105 -28.99 2.29 -44.44
C GLN A 105 -28.80 1.08 -43.53
N GLU A 106 -27.59 0.56 -43.44
CA GLU A 106 -27.26 -0.57 -42.54
C GLU A 106 -27.39 -0.19 -41.05
N LEU A 107 -26.90 0.97 -40.68
CA LEU A 107 -27.05 1.45 -39.29
C LEU A 107 -28.52 1.69 -38.95
N LEU A 108 -29.32 2.25 -39.90
CA LEU A 108 -30.76 2.47 -39.72
C LEU A 108 -31.51 1.15 -39.53
N ARG A 109 -31.17 0.10 -40.31
CA ARG A 109 -31.71 -1.22 -40.19
C ARG A 109 -31.38 -1.85 -38.83
N GLN A 110 -30.11 -1.76 -38.39
CA GLN A 110 -29.66 -2.26 -37.10
C GLN A 110 -30.37 -1.59 -35.92
N LEU A 111 -30.49 -0.27 -35.96
CA LEU A 111 -31.19 0.50 -34.92
C LEU A 111 -32.69 0.16 -34.90
N GLY A 112 -33.32 0.04 -36.06
CA GLY A 112 -34.72 -0.39 -36.17
C GLY A 112 -34.94 -1.77 -35.53
N THR A 113 -34.06 -2.73 -35.79
CA THR A 113 -34.11 -4.07 -35.18
C THR A 113 -33.91 -4.01 -33.65
N GLN A 114 -32.96 -3.21 -33.19
CA GLN A 114 -32.69 -3.03 -31.75
C GLN A 114 -33.86 -2.37 -31.01
N ILE A 115 -34.47 -1.34 -31.61
CA ILE A 115 -35.68 -0.68 -31.09
C ILE A 115 -36.87 -1.66 -31.06
N GLN A 116 -37.10 -2.44 -32.12
CA GLN A 116 -38.15 -3.45 -32.13
C GLN A 116 -37.94 -4.54 -31.09
N GLN A 117 -36.70 -4.99 -30.85
CA GLN A 117 -36.37 -5.93 -29.78
C GLN A 117 -36.63 -5.33 -28.38
N LYS A 118 -36.30 -4.04 -28.19
CA LYS A 118 -36.58 -3.30 -26.94
C LYS A 118 -38.09 -3.16 -26.69
N VAL A 119 -38.87 -2.93 -27.70
CA VAL A 119 -40.35 -2.80 -27.65
C VAL A 119 -41.05 -4.15 -27.44
N ARG A 120 -40.52 -5.25 -28.03
CA ARG A 120 -41.10 -6.59 -27.88
C ARG A 120 -40.94 -7.21 -26.50
N ASN A 121 -39.91 -6.81 -25.73
CA ASN A 121 -39.63 -7.28 -24.37
C ASN A 121 -39.43 -6.12 -23.40
N PRO A 122 -40.45 -5.35 -23.03
CA PRO A 122 -40.29 -4.20 -22.11
C PRO A 122 -39.81 -4.61 -20.72
N LEU A 123 -40.11 -5.83 -20.27
CA LEU A 123 -39.65 -6.38 -18.98
C LEU A 123 -38.19 -6.92 -18.98
N SER A 124 -37.57 -7.04 -20.14
CA SER A 124 -36.20 -7.56 -20.27
C SER A 124 -35.15 -6.46 -20.43
N SER A 125 -35.54 -5.20 -20.61
CA SER A 125 -34.61 -4.08 -20.70
C SER A 125 -33.99 -3.79 -19.32
N THR A 126 -32.70 -3.49 -19.28
CA THR A 126 -32.01 -3.11 -18.05
C THR A 126 -32.69 -1.90 -17.40
N ASP A 127 -33.21 -0.95 -18.18
CA ASP A 127 -33.94 0.22 -17.72
C ASP A 127 -35.20 -0.14 -16.91
N ALA A 128 -36.03 -1.05 -17.44
CA ALA A 128 -37.25 -1.48 -16.76
C ALA A 128 -36.92 -2.20 -15.44
N ARG A 129 -35.86 -3.00 -15.42
CA ARG A 129 -35.37 -3.67 -14.19
C ARG A 129 -34.87 -2.67 -13.17
N VAL A 130 -34.12 -1.65 -13.60
CA VAL A 130 -33.63 -0.59 -12.71
C VAL A 130 -34.81 0.17 -12.07
N GLN A 131 -35.80 0.55 -12.88
CA GLN A 131 -37.01 1.23 -12.38
C GLN A 131 -37.83 0.34 -11.44
N GLN A 132 -37.96 -0.95 -11.73
CA GLN A 132 -38.62 -1.90 -10.83
C GLN A 132 -37.89 -2.03 -9.49
N MET A 133 -36.55 -2.09 -9.48
CA MET A 133 -35.76 -2.13 -8.24
C MET A 133 -35.99 -0.89 -7.40
N PHE A 134 -35.97 0.31 -7.98
CA PHE A 134 -36.25 1.54 -7.24
C PHE A 134 -37.69 1.57 -6.71
N THR A 135 -38.68 1.11 -7.50
CA THR A 135 -40.07 1.03 -7.05
C THR A 135 -40.20 0.12 -5.83
N LEU A 136 -39.60 -1.07 -5.85
CA LEU A 136 -39.61 -2.01 -4.72
C LEU A 136 -38.94 -1.44 -3.47
N LEU A 137 -37.87 -0.66 -3.64
CA LEU A 137 -37.13 -0.05 -2.51
C LEU A 137 -37.87 1.16 -1.91
N LEU A 138 -38.61 1.91 -2.72
CA LEU A 138 -39.34 3.11 -2.29
C LEU A 138 -40.73 2.80 -1.75
N ASP A 139 -41.29 1.63 -2.04
CA ASP A 139 -42.61 1.23 -1.58
C ASP A 139 -42.52 0.58 -0.17
N PRO A 140 -43.10 1.24 0.88
CA PRO A 140 -43.07 0.71 2.23
C PRO A 140 -43.83 -0.62 2.37
N SER A 141 -44.77 -0.93 1.45
CA SER A 141 -45.59 -2.14 1.46
C SER A 141 -44.90 -3.37 0.86
N SER A 142 -43.74 -3.17 0.15
CA SER A 142 -42.97 -4.25 -0.45
C SER A 142 -42.45 -5.24 0.59
N GLN A 143 -42.44 -6.53 0.20
CA GLN A 143 -41.92 -7.59 1.08
C GLN A 143 -40.42 -7.37 1.40
N PRO A 144 -39.96 -7.58 2.63
CA PRO A 144 -38.56 -7.39 3.00
C PRO A 144 -37.56 -8.18 2.14
N SER A 145 -37.92 -9.43 1.77
CA SER A 145 -37.10 -10.27 0.88
C SER A 145 -36.92 -9.69 -0.52
N ASP A 146 -37.95 -9.03 -1.05
CA ASP A 146 -37.89 -8.46 -2.41
C ASP A 146 -37.15 -7.13 -2.41
N ARG A 147 -37.29 -6.34 -1.33
CA ARG A 147 -36.46 -5.15 -1.11
C ARG A 147 -34.99 -5.52 -1.00
N GLN A 148 -34.65 -6.55 -0.24
CA GLN A 148 -33.25 -7.00 -0.09
C GLN A 148 -32.65 -7.45 -1.42
N LYS A 149 -33.39 -8.22 -2.22
CA LYS A 149 -32.96 -8.62 -3.57
C LYS A 149 -32.80 -7.41 -4.50
N ALA A 150 -33.76 -6.48 -4.48
CA ALA A 150 -33.66 -5.25 -5.27
C ALA A 150 -32.44 -4.41 -4.89
N ALA A 151 -32.17 -4.27 -3.59
CA ALA A 151 -31.00 -3.57 -3.05
C ALA A 151 -29.68 -4.21 -3.53
N GLN A 152 -29.56 -5.53 -3.39
CA GLN A 152 -28.37 -6.27 -3.82
C GLN A 152 -28.15 -6.17 -5.34
N ASN A 153 -29.22 -6.32 -6.14
CA ASN A 153 -29.14 -6.23 -7.59
C ASN A 153 -28.73 -4.82 -8.05
N LEU A 154 -29.24 -3.78 -7.40
CA LEU A 154 -28.88 -2.40 -7.71
C LEU A 154 -27.39 -2.12 -7.43
N VAL A 155 -26.88 -2.63 -6.32
CA VAL A 155 -25.44 -2.53 -5.96
C VAL A 155 -24.58 -3.28 -6.98
N VAL A 156 -24.99 -4.49 -7.42
CA VAL A 156 -24.24 -5.26 -8.42
C VAL A 156 -24.22 -4.51 -9.76
N LEU A 157 -25.37 -4.03 -10.22
CA LEU A 157 -25.47 -3.28 -11.48
C LEU A 157 -24.66 -1.99 -11.47
N SER A 158 -24.56 -1.31 -10.33
CA SER A 158 -23.77 -0.06 -10.22
C SER A 158 -22.26 -0.26 -10.40
N ARG A 159 -21.76 -1.49 -10.24
CA ARG A 159 -20.35 -1.84 -10.44
C ARG A 159 -19.99 -2.15 -11.89
N GLU A 160 -20.98 -2.40 -12.72
CA GLU A 160 -20.83 -2.64 -14.15
C GLU A 160 -21.02 -1.34 -14.92
N GLU A 161 -20.14 -0.99 -15.83
CA GLU A 161 -20.18 0.28 -16.58
C GLU A 161 -21.53 0.53 -17.25
N ALA A 162 -22.06 -0.48 -17.94
CA ALA A 162 -23.35 -0.38 -18.64
C ALA A 162 -24.53 -0.23 -17.66
N GLY A 163 -24.48 -0.93 -16.53
CA GLY A 163 -25.50 -0.84 -15.48
C GLY A 163 -25.46 0.50 -14.76
N ALA A 164 -24.26 0.98 -14.43
CA ALA A 164 -24.01 2.27 -13.79
C ALA A 164 -24.51 3.43 -14.66
N GLU A 165 -24.25 3.38 -15.98
CA GLU A 165 -24.74 4.39 -16.92
C GLU A 165 -26.28 4.40 -17.00
N GLN A 166 -26.90 3.23 -16.99
CA GLN A 166 -28.36 3.12 -16.99
C GLN A 166 -28.99 3.70 -15.71
N ILE A 167 -28.39 3.39 -14.55
CA ILE A 167 -28.85 3.97 -13.27
C ILE A 167 -28.69 5.49 -13.30
N PHE A 168 -27.56 5.99 -13.78
CA PHE A 168 -27.25 7.42 -13.78
C PHE A 168 -28.15 8.23 -14.72
N CYS A 169 -28.43 7.71 -15.94
CA CYS A 169 -29.23 8.38 -16.94
C CYS A 169 -30.75 8.39 -16.64
N ASN A 170 -31.26 7.42 -15.88
CA ASN A 170 -32.70 7.25 -15.61
C ASN A 170 -33.15 7.88 -14.29
N ASP A 171 -32.77 9.10 -14.03
CA ASP A 171 -33.08 9.81 -12.77
C ASP A 171 -32.63 9.05 -11.50
N GLY A 172 -31.73 8.09 -11.64
CA GLY A 172 -31.27 7.25 -10.51
C GLY A 172 -30.69 8.06 -9.36
N VAL A 173 -30.01 9.17 -9.63
CA VAL A 173 -29.46 10.06 -8.59
C VAL A 173 -30.59 10.65 -7.73
N LYS A 174 -31.71 11.03 -8.33
CA LYS A 174 -32.89 11.53 -7.59
C LYS A 174 -33.56 10.42 -6.76
N LEU A 175 -33.59 9.21 -7.32
CA LEU A 175 -34.19 8.06 -6.64
C LEU A 175 -33.29 7.60 -5.49
N LEU A 176 -31.98 7.59 -5.68
CA LEU A 176 -31.00 7.31 -4.61
C LEU A 176 -31.09 8.33 -3.48
N HIS A 177 -31.32 9.61 -3.79
CA HIS A 177 -31.57 10.63 -2.79
C HIS A 177 -32.79 10.27 -1.89
N LYS A 178 -33.91 9.87 -2.50
CA LYS A 178 -35.10 9.44 -1.73
C LYS A 178 -34.82 8.19 -0.88
N LEU A 179 -33.96 7.27 -1.36
CA LEU A 179 -33.53 6.12 -0.57
C LEU A 179 -32.67 6.51 0.64
N LEU A 180 -31.83 7.55 0.52
CA LEU A 180 -31.05 8.10 1.64
C LEU A 180 -31.90 8.81 2.69
N GLU A 181 -33.11 9.28 2.33
CA GLU A 181 -34.07 9.85 3.29
C GLU A 181 -34.89 8.76 4.02
N SER A 182 -34.73 7.50 3.65
CA SER A 182 -35.41 6.39 4.31
C SER A 182 -34.94 6.23 5.74
N LYS A 183 -35.87 5.85 6.65
CA LYS A 183 -35.54 5.48 8.02
C LYS A 183 -35.03 4.04 8.17
N GLN A 184 -34.96 3.29 7.07
CA GLN A 184 -34.54 1.90 7.05
C GLN A 184 -33.07 1.81 6.72
N GLU A 185 -32.27 1.25 7.63
CA GLU A 185 -30.83 1.10 7.52
C GLU A 185 -30.39 0.38 6.23
N GLU A 186 -31.00 -0.77 5.93
CA GLU A 186 -30.66 -1.55 4.73
C GLU A 186 -30.85 -0.77 3.44
N VAL A 187 -31.89 0.07 3.39
CA VAL A 187 -32.21 0.91 2.22
C VAL A 187 -31.16 2.02 2.07
N MET A 188 -30.79 2.68 3.18
CA MET A 188 -29.75 3.70 3.19
C MET A 188 -28.39 3.12 2.77
N LEU A 189 -28.00 1.97 3.34
CA LEU A 189 -26.77 1.29 3.02
C LEU A 189 -26.70 0.85 1.55
N SER A 190 -27.82 0.38 0.98
CA SER A 190 -27.88 0.03 -0.42
C SER A 190 -27.72 1.24 -1.34
N ALA A 191 -28.31 2.38 -0.97
CA ALA A 191 -28.16 3.63 -1.70
C ALA A 191 -26.70 4.12 -1.68
N LEU A 192 -26.05 4.11 -0.51
CA LEU A 192 -24.63 4.47 -0.38
C LEU A 192 -23.73 3.56 -1.19
N ARG A 193 -23.91 2.23 -1.10
CA ARG A 193 -23.13 1.26 -1.89
C ARG A 193 -23.34 1.38 -3.40
N THR A 194 -24.56 1.72 -3.81
CA THR A 194 -24.87 2.00 -5.23
C THR A 194 -24.15 3.26 -5.70
N LEU A 195 -24.17 4.33 -4.89
CA LEU A 195 -23.42 5.56 -5.18
C LEU A 195 -21.91 5.31 -5.27
N VAL A 196 -21.34 4.45 -4.42
CA VAL A 196 -19.94 4.03 -4.51
C VAL A 196 -19.67 3.42 -5.89
N GLY A 197 -20.51 2.48 -6.35
CA GLY A 197 -20.36 1.88 -7.68
C GLY A 197 -20.44 2.89 -8.82
N LEU A 198 -21.35 3.87 -8.73
CA LEU A 198 -21.49 4.93 -9.73
C LEU A 198 -20.30 5.88 -9.78
N CYS A 199 -19.68 6.16 -8.62
CA CYS A 199 -18.59 7.13 -8.47
C CYS A 199 -17.20 6.56 -8.76
N THR A 200 -17.03 5.25 -8.61
CA THR A 200 -15.71 4.61 -8.73
C THR A 200 -15.11 4.82 -10.13
N GLY A 201 -13.99 5.56 -10.21
CA GLY A 201 -13.28 5.82 -11.47
C GLY A 201 -13.96 6.83 -12.41
N HIS A 202 -15.08 7.47 -12.03
CA HIS A 202 -15.88 8.35 -12.89
C HIS A 202 -15.99 9.78 -12.38
N GLN A 203 -14.99 10.61 -12.66
CA GLN A 203 -14.95 12.01 -12.25
C GLN A 203 -16.18 12.83 -12.69
N SER A 204 -16.68 12.61 -13.91
CA SER A 204 -17.85 13.34 -14.45
C SER A 204 -19.13 13.06 -13.66
N ARG A 205 -19.35 11.80 -13.25
CA ARG A 205 -20.49 11.41 -12.41
C ARG A 205 -20.35 12.00 -11.00
N VAL A 206 -19.15 11.93 -10.42
CA VAL A 206 -18.86 12.55 -9.12
C VAL A 206 -19.12 14.03 -9.15
N SER A 207 -18.60 14.77 -10.15
CA SER A 207 -18.83 16.21 -10.27
C SER A 207 -20.32 16.56 -10.44
N THR A 208 -21.10 15.70 -11.09
CA THR A 208 -22.55 15.91 -11.25
C THR A 208 -23.31 15.66 -9.95
N ILE A 209 -22.95 14.62 -9.20
CA ILE A 209 -23.56 14.27 -7.91
C ILE A 209 -23.21 15.31 -6.84
N ALA A 210 -21.95 15.80 -6.86
CA ALA A 210 -21.41 16.74 -5.85
C ALA A 210 -21.90 18.18 -6.03
N LYS A 211 -22.39 18.58 -7.21
CA LYS A 211 -22.81 19.96 -7.48
C LYS A 211 -23.92 20.41 -6.55
N THR A 212 -23.70 21.55 -5.91
CA THR A 212 -24.74 22.31 -5.20
C THR A 212 -25.63 23.03 -6.22
N GLY A 213 -26.93 22.75 -6.24
CA GLY A 213 -27.88 23.38 -7.16
C GLY A 213 -29.06 22.46 -7.47
N PRO A 214 -29.48 22.30 -8.73
CA PRO A 214 -30.61 21.46 -9.08
C PRO A 214 -30.38 19.97 -8.90
N SER A 215 -29.14 19.55 -8.53
CA SER A 215 -28.88 18.18 -8.11
C SER A 215 -29.48 17.89 -6.74
N PRO A 216 -30.29 16.83 -6.59
CA PRO A 216 -30.96 16.55 -5.32
C PRO A 216 -30.00 16.09 -4.23
N LEU A 217 -28.81 15.58 -4.55
CA LEU A 217 -27.86 15.10 -3.55
C LEU A 217 -26.97 16.21 -3.01
N GLY A 218 -26.09 16.78 -3.80
CA GLY A 218 -25.16 17.81 -3.35
C GLY A 218 -24.17 17.33 -2.27
N MET A 219 -23.01 18.00 -2.15
CA MET A 219 -21.96 17.61 -1.21
C MET A 219 -22.40 17.74 0.25
N GLU A 220 -23.15 18.79 0.60
CA GLU A 220 -23.65 19.04 1.94
C GLU A 220 -24.46 17.86 2.50
N ARG A 221 -25.42 17.35 1.72
CA ARG A 221 -26.27 16.22 2.13
C ARG A 221 -25.50 14.91 2.24
N LEU A 222 -24.56 14.65 1.32
CA LEU A 222 -23.73 13.46 1.39
C LEU A 222 -22.85 13.46 2.64
N CYS A 223 -22.28 14.59 3.03
CA CYS A 223 -21.57 14.73 4.29
C CYS A 223 -22.51 14.60 5.49
N ALA A 224 -23.71 15.20 5.45
CA ALA A 224 -24.68 15.10 6.54
C ALA A 224 -25.12 13.65 6.83
N VAL A 225 -25.24 12.79 5.80
CA VAL A 225 -25.57 11.37 5.99
C VAL A 225 -24.52 10.66 6.85
N MET A 226 -23.25 11.04 6.77
CA MET A 226 -22.19 10.49 7.60
C MET A 226 -22.38 10.83 9.10
N GLY A 227 -23.11 11.89 9.41
CA GLY A 227 -23.46 12.26 10.79
C GLY A 227 -24.57 11.43 11.44
N SER A 228 -25.08 10.39 10.75
CA SER A 228 -26.18 9.54 11.21
C SER A 228 -25.88 8.82 12.53
N GLU A 229 -26.92 8.60 13.35
CA GLU A 229 -26.84 7.78 14.56
C GLU A 229 -26.92 6.27 14.27
N VAL A 230 -27.27 5.88 13.05
CA VAL A 230 -27.35 4.48 12.62
C VAL A 230 -25.95 3.94 12.40
N GLU A 231 -25.53 2.95 13.17
CA GLU A 231 -24.14 2.50 13.36
C GLU A 231 -23.35 2.24 12.06
N ALA A 232 -23.96 1.59 11.08
CA ALA A 232 -23.25 1.24 9.83
C ALA A 232 -23.24 2.36 8.78
N VAL A 233 -24.09 3.38 8.91
CA VAL A 233 -24.25 4.47 7.93
C VAL A 233 -23.03 5.40 7.87
N PRO A 234 -22.47 5.88 8.99
CA PRO A 234 -21.26 6.71 8.97
C PRO A 234 -20.11 6.09 8.21
N LEU A 235 -19.85 4.79 8.42
CA LEU A 235 -18.76 4.07 7.74
C LEU A 235 -19.01 3.94 6.24
N ALA A 236 -20.24 3.59 5.83
CA ALA A 236 -20.62 3.49 4.43
C ALA A 236 -20.56 4.84 3.70
N ALA A 237 -20.98 5.91 4.37
CA ALA A 237 -20.90 7.28 3.85
C ALA A 237 -19.43 7.75 3.75
N CYS A 238 -18.61 7.44 4.74
CA CYS A 238 -17.18 7.70 4.73
C CYS A 238 -16.51 7.06 3.49
N HIS A 239 -16.80 5.79 3.22
CA HIS A 239 -16.29 5.10 2.04
C HIS A 239 -16.75 5.74 0.72
N LEU A 240 -18.00 6.18 0.62
CA LEU A 240 -18.49 6.92 -0.54
C LEU A 240 -17.70 8.23 -0.74
N LEU A 241 -17.53 9.01 0.32
CA LEU A 241 -16.79 10.27 0.26
C LEU A 241 -15.31 10.06 -0.05
N GLU A 242 -14.72 8.96 0.41
CA GLU A 242 -13.36 8.56 0.06
C GLU A 242 -13.21 8.31 -1.46
N VAL A 243 -14.11 7.51 -2.04
CA VAL A 243 -14.14 7.25 -3.50
C VAL A 243 -14.36 8.55 -4.29
N MET A 244 -15.25 9.43 -3.81
CA MET A 244 -15.49 10.72 -4.45
C MET A 244 -14.26 11.63 -4.36
N PHE A 245 -13.56 11.64 -3.22
CA PHE A 245 -12.34 12.41 -3.03
C PHE A 245 -11.24 11.95 -4.00
N GLU A 246 -11.06 10.65 -4.14
CA GLU A 246 -10.10 10.07 -5.08
C GLU A 246 -10.42 10.46 -6.53
N ALA A 247 -11.67 10.34 -6.95
CA ALA A 247 -12.10 10.69 -8.29
C ALA A 247 -11.92 12.20 -8.59
N LEU A 248 -12.18 13.08 -7.61
CA LEU A 248 -11.98 14.52 -7.75
C LEU A 248 -10.49 14.89 -7.85
N THR A 249 -9.63 14.15 -7.12
CA THR A 249 -8.16 14.37 -7.15
C THR A 249 -7.48 13.69 -8.34
N GLU A 250 -8.03 12.63 -8.93
CA GLU A 250 -7.49 12.02 -10.16
C GLU A 250 -7.55 12.96 -11.37
N GLY A 251 -8.54 13.84 -11.42
CA GLY A 251 -8.63 14.90 -12.44
C GLY A 251 -7.44 15.85 -12.41
N MET A 252 -6.86 16.09 -11.25
CA MET A 252 -5.65 16.94 -11.09
C MET A 252 -4.40 16.29 -11.70
N LYS A 253 -4.32 14.95 -11.80
CA LYS A 253 -3.16 14.21 -12.37
C LYS A 253 -3.01 14.32 -13.89
N LYS A 254 -4.10 14.50 -14.61
CA LYS A 254 -4.10 14.41 -16.09
C LYS A 254 -3.52 15.65 -16.79
N ASP A 255 -3.44 16.78 -16.10
CA ASP A 255 -2.92 18.04 -16.67
C ASP A 255 -1.41 18.26 -16.52
N VAL A 256 -0.73 17.48 -15.68
CA VAL A 256 0.72 17.59 -15.42
C VAL A 256 1.61 17.14 -16.60
N ARG A 257 1.06 16.61 -17.68
CA ARG A 257 1.84 16.29 -18.91
C ARG A 257 2.08 17.50 -19.84
N CYS A 258 1.54 18.66 -19.54
CA CYS A 258 1.92 19.91 -20.19
C CYS A 258 3.15 20.49 -19.50
N LYS A 259 4.25 20.62 -20.24
CA LYS A 259 5.55 21.12 -19.77
C LYS A 259 5.58 22.62 -19.36
N ASP A 260 4.46 23.28 -19.30
CA ASP A 260 4.36 24.65 -18.81
C ASP A 260 3.90 24.64 -17.34
N ALA A 261 4.87 24.43 -16.47
CA ALA A 261 4.73 24.25 -15.02
C ALA A 261 4.48 25.57 -14.26
N ALA A 262 3.61 26.45 -14.75
CA ALA A 262 3.43 27.76 -14.10
C ALA A 262 2.09 27.93 -13.35
N ILE A 263 1.12 27.01 -13.47
CA ILE A 263 -0.15 27.13 -12.73
C ILE A 263 -0.59 25.73 -12.32
N LEU A 264 -0.36 25.37 -11.05
CA LEU A 264 -0.97 24.20 -10.42
C LEU A 264 -2.49 24.39 -10.40
N PRO A 265 -3.30 23.40 -10.80
CA PRO A 265 -4.74 23.52 -10.72
C PRO A 265 -5.15 23.64 -9.24
N GLU A 266 -5.79 24.75 -8.89
CA GLU A 266 -6.43 24.90 -7.57
C GLU A 266 -7.38 23.71 -7.32
N PRO A 267 -7.52 23.23 -6.05
CA PRO A 267 -8.50 22.22 -5.69
C PRO A 267 -9.88 22.59 -6.23
N SER A 268 -10.58 21.63 -6.82
CA SER A 268 -11.90 21.85 -7.41
C SER A 268 -12.85 22.45 -6.38
N ARG A 269 -13.83 23.21 -6.84
CA ARG A 269 -14.87 23.80 -5.97
C ARG A 269 -15.58 22.73 -5.14
N GLU A 270 -15.81 21.57 -5.74
CA GLU A 270 -16.46 20.42 -5.11
C GLU A 270 -15.61 19.83 -3.99
N LEU A 271 -14.30 19.74 -4.18
CA LEU A 271 -13.36 19.25 -3.18
C LEU A 271 -13.28 20.19 -1.97
N ARG A 272 -13.19 21.50 -2.21
CA ARG A 272 -13.23 22.51 -1.14
C ARG A 272 -14.56 22.49 -0.38
N ALA A 273 -15.68 22.26 -1.08
CA ALA A 273 -16.99 22.13 -0.44
C ALA A 273 -17.03 20.89 0.47
N MET A 274 -16.52 19.75 0.00
CA MET A 274 -16.41 18.53 0.81
C MET A 274 -15.61 18.78 2.08
N LEU A 275 -14.41 19.31 1.96
CA LEU A 275 -13.55 19.59 3.12
C LEU A 275 -14.20 20.56 4.10
N ARG A 276 -14.88 21.60 3.60
CA ARG A 276 -15.60 22.55 4.45
C ARG A 276 -16.70 21.85 5.25
N HIS A 277 -17.53 21.06 4.59
CA HIS A 277 -18.63 20.33 5.29
C HIS A 277 -18.08 19.33 6.30
N LEU A 278 -16.99 18.62 5.98
CA LEU A 278 -16.33 17.72 6.95
C LEU A 278 -15.84 18.48 8.17
N LEU A 279 -15.21 19.66 7.98
CA LEU A 279 -14.75 20.48 9.10
C LEU A 279 -15.90 21.08 9.90
N ASP A 280 -17.01 21.43 9.27
CA ASP A 280 -18.20 21.96 9.93
C ASP A 280 -18.91 20.89 10.78
N MET A 281 -18.82 19.62 10.39
CA MET A 281 -19.34 18.48 11.16
C MET A 281 -18.60 18.29 12.50
N LEU A 282 -17.34 18.68 12.60
CA LEU A 282 -16.52 18.38 13.79
C LEU A 282 -17.12 18.96 15.09
N PRO A 283 -17.41 20.28 15.20
CA PRO A 283 -17.99 20.85 16.40
C PRO A 283 -19.51 20.70 16.47
N ALA A 284 -20.19 20.20 15.42
CA ALA A 284 -21.64 20.20 15.35
C ALA A 284 -22.28 19.22 16.36
N PRO A 285 -23.17 19.66 17.25
CA PRO A 285 -23.77 18.81 18.28
C PRO A 285 -24.74 17.76 17.72
N THR A 286 -25.24 17.97 16.50
CA THR A 286 -26.18 17.07 15.81
C THR A 286 -25.53 15.89 15.12
N VAL A 287 -24.19 15.88 15.05
CA VAL A 287 -23.41 14.81 14.43
C VAL A 287 -23.11 13.74 15.48
N SER A 288 -23.38 12.48 15.15
CA SER A 288 -23.05 11.36 16.02
C SER A 288 -21.55 11.23 16.30
N GLY A 289 -21.17 10.60 17.41
CA GLY A 289 -19.75 10.31 17.72
C GLY A 289 -19.06 9.53 16.61
N PRO A 290 -19.59 8.38 16.17
CA PRO A 290 -19.04 7.63 15.04
C PRO A 290 -18.98 8.42 13.73
N GLY A 291 -19.96 9.27 13.46
CA GLY A 291 -19.95 10.14 12.28
C GLY A 291 -18.84 11.18 12.33
N ARG A 292 -18.58 11.76 13.50
CA ARG A 292 -17.45 12.68 13.72
C ARG A 292 -16.12 11.98 13.55
N ASP A 293 -15.96 10.80 14.12
CA ASP A 293 -14.73 10.02 13.97
C ASP A 293 -14.51 9.63 12.50
N SER A 294 -15.58 9.33 11.75
CA SER A 294 -15.51 9.06 10.33
C SER A 294 -15.06 10.29 9.53
N ALA A 295 -15.52 11.50 9.89
CA ALA A 295 -15.09 12.75 9.28
C ALA A 295 -13.59 13.03 9.56
N ILE A 296 -13.15 12.88 10.81
CA ILE A 296 -11.74 13.02 11.19
C ILE A 296 -10.89 11.98 10.41
N ASN A 297 -11.36 10.75 10.34
CA ASN A 297 -10.68 9.65 9.66
C ASN A 297 -10.47 9.94 8.17
N LEU A 298 -11.49 10.46 7.50
CA LEU A 298 -11.41 10.87 6.11
C LEU A 298 -10.40 12.00 5.92
N LEU A 299 -10.37 12.99 6.80
CA LEU A 299 -9.36 14.04 6.78
C LEU A 299 -7.95 13.48 7.00
N VAL A 300 -7.76 12.58 7.96
CA VAL A 300 -6.47 11.90 8.23
C VAL A 300 -5.96 11.13 7.00
N LYS A 301 -6.84 10.45 6.28
CA LYS A 301 -6.49 9.66 5.10
C LYS A 301 -6.19 10.50 3.87
N GLN A 302 -6.92 11.58 3.68
CA GLN A 302 -6.99 12.25 2.39
C GLN A 302 -6.26 13.60 2.31
N VAL A 303 -6.10 14.31 3.42
CA VAL A 303 -5.54 15.67 3.39
C VAL A 303 -4.01 15.66 3.36
N PRO A 304 -3.28 15.03 4.29
CA PRO A 304 -1.82 15.00 4.23
C PRO A 304 -1.37 13.96 3.19
N ARG A 305 -1.03 14.40 2.00
CA ARG A 305 -0.56 13.52 0.92
C ARG A 305 0.94 13.72 0.70
N LYS A 306 1.75 12.79 1.17
CA LYS A 306 3.19 12.65 0.86
C LYS A 306 3.46 12.31 -0.62
N SER A 307 2.56 12.57 -1.55
CA SER A 307 2.73 12.21 -2.94
C SER A 307 3.05 13.44 -3.79
N LEU A 308 3.70 13.22 -4.93
CA LEU A 308 3.96 14.17 -6.03
C LEU A 308 2.73 14.96 -6.54
N ARG A 309 1.56 14.83 -5.90
CA ARG A 309 0.28 15.35 -6.33
C ARG A 309 -0.10 16.70 -5.71
N ASP A 310 0.45 17.01 -4.55
CA ASP A 310 0.33 18.30 -3.88
C ASP A 310 1.72 18.74 -3.42
N PRO A 311 2.56 19.23 -4.34
CA PRO A 311 3.94 19.60 -4.02
C PRO A 311 4.01 20.78 -3.05
N ASP A 312 2.94 21.56 -2.94
CA ASP A 312 2.90 22.81 -2.13
C ASP A 312 2.06 22.65 -0.87
N ASN A 313 1.65 21.42 -0.49
CA ASN A 313 0.79 21.11 0.67
C ASN A 313 -0.45 22.03 0.79
N SER A 314 -0.98 22.46 -0.35
CA SER A 314 -2.05 23.46 -0.44
C SER A 314 -3.35 23.02 0.26
N LEU A 315 -3.67 21.73 0.24
CA LEU A 315 -4.84 21.20 0.96
C LEU A 315 -4.63 21.23 2.47
N THR A 316 -3.44 20.87 2.95
CA THR A 316 -3.08 20.92 4.38
C THR A 316 -3.15 22.34 4.90
N LEU A 317 -2.54 23.31 4.20
CA LEU A 317 -2.59 24.71 4.57
C LEU A 317 -4.03 25.25 4.59
N TRP A 318 -4.85 24.86 3.60
CA TRP A 318 -6.26 25.24 3.56
C TRP A 318 -7.05 24.67 4.73
N VAL A 319 -6.82 23.41 5.11
CA VAL A 319 -7.48 22.78 6.27
C VAL A 319 -7.03 23.43 7.58
N ILE A 320 -5.77 23.81 7.71
CA ILE A 320 -5.27 24.55 8.88
C ILE A 320 -5.98 25.90 8.98
N ASP A 321 -6.03 26.68 7.89
CA ASP A 321 -6.67 27.99 7.87
C ASP A 321 -8.17 27.92 8.22
N GLN A 322 -8.91 26.99 7.63
CA GLN A 322 -10.36 26.92 7.78
C GLN A 322 -10.84 26.02 8.94
N GLY A 323 -10.00 25.12 9.44
CA GLY A 323 -10.43 24.02 10.31
C GLY A 323 -9.67 23.82 11.60
N LEU A 324 -8.43 24.33 11.75
CA LEU A 324 -7.62 24.06 12.94
C LEU A 324 -8.36 24.39 14.25
N LYS A 325 -9.01 25.54 14.31
CA LYS A 325 -9.79 25.95 15.48
C LYS A 325 -10.92 24.97 15.82
N LYS A 326 -11.60 24.44 14.80
CA LYS A 326 -12.68 23.43 14.99
C LYS A 326 -12.15 22.10 15.49
N ILE A 327 -10.97 21.71 14.99
CA ILE A 327 -10.28 20.48 15.45
C ILE A 327 -9.86 20.64 16.92
N LEU A 328 -9.28 21.79 17.29
CA LEU A 328 -8.88 22.09 18.66
C LEU A 328 -10.10 22.18 19.62
N GLU A 329 -11.25 22.65 19.14
CA GLU A 329 -12.48 22.69 19.89
C GLU A 329 -12.95 21.29 20.25
N VAL A 330 -12.93 20.36 19.31
CA VAL A 330 -13.26 18.93 19.57
C VAL A 330 -12.22 18.31 20.50
N ALA A 331 -10.94 18.58 20.25
CA ALA A 331 -9.84 18.09 21.09
C ALA A 331 -9.96 18.54 22.56
N GLY A 332 -10.50 19.72 22.80
CA GLY A 332 -10.75 20.24 24.14
C GLY A 332 -12.11 19.91 24.74
N THR A 333 -12.96 19.18 24.06
CA THR A 333 -14.28 18.82 24.55
C THR A 333 -14.19 17.72 25.60
N ILE A 334 -14.87 17.92 26.74
CA ILE A 334 -14.93 17.00 27.86
C ILE A 334 -16.40 16.63 28.08
N PRO A 335 -16.87 15.44 27.67
CA PRO A 335 -18.27 15.06 27.70
C PRO A 335 -18.92 15.14 29.10
N GLU A 336 -18.15 14.86 30.16
CA GLU A 336 -18.58 14.83 31.52
C GLU A 336 -18.84 16.24 32.11
N ILE A 337 -18.22 17.29 31.52
CA ILE A 337 -18.26 18.65 32.07
C ILE A 337 -19.16 19.57 31.25
N SER A 338 -19.13 19.43 29.91
CA SER A 338 -19.80 20.37 29.01
C SER A 338 -20.87 19.70 28.14
N ARG A 339 -21.93 20.42 27.78
CA ARG A 339 -22.89 20.00 26.75
C ARG A 339 -22.24 20.17 25.33
N GLY A 340 -21.10 19.54 25.15
CA GLY A 340 -20.39 19.54 23.86
C GLY A 340 -20.99 18.53 22.88
N PRO A 341 -20.37 18.42 21.70
CA PRO A 341 -20.74 17.41 20.72
C PRO A 341 -20.50 16.00 21.26
N PRO A 342 -21.31 14.97 20.87
CA PRO A 342 -21.08 13.59 21.28
C PRO A 342 -19.72 13.10 20.81
N LEU A 343 -18.93 12.50 21.71
CA LEU A 343 -17.62 11.93 21.41
C LEU A 343 -17.65 10.41 21.62
N THR A 344 -16.73 9.70 20.97
CA THR A 344 -16.38 8.31 21.27
C THR A 344 -15.08 8.26 22.07
N ASP A 345 -14.73 7.11 22.61
CA ASP A 345 -13.44 6.88 23.29
C ASP A 345 -12.23 7.10 22.35
N ASN A 346 -12.44 7.05 21.03
CA ASN A 346 -11.39 7.22 20.02
C ASN A 346 -11.25 8.66 19.52
N THR A 347 -12.19 9.56 19.80
CA THR A 347 -12.23 10.89 19.18
C THR A 347 -10.98 11.73 19.50
N HIS A 348 -10.56 11.77 20.76
CA HIS A 348 -9.36 12.53 21.17
C HIS A 348 -8.08 12.00 20.51
N MET A 349 -7.92 10.67 20.46
CA MET A 349 -6.82 10.04 19.74
C MET A 349 -6.86 10.38 18.24
N SER A 350 -8.03 10.32 17.62
CA SER A 350 -8.20 10.67 16.21
C SER A 350 -7.84 12.13 15.93
N CYS A 351 -8.21 13.04 16.82
CA CYS A 351 -7.79 14.45 16.75
C CYS A 351 -6.27 14.60 16.85
N SER A 352 -5.61 13.90 17.79
CA SER A 352 -4.15 13.95 17.92
C SER A 352 -3.43 13.45 16.67
N VAL A 353 -3.93 12.37 16.06
CA VAL A 353 -3.40 11.83 14.80
C VAL A 353 -3.58 12.81 13.66
N LEU A 354 -4.75 13.45 13.54
CA LEU A 354 -4.99 14.47 12.50
C LEU A 354 -4.07 15.66 12.67
N LEU A 355 -3.96 16.20 13.89
CA LEU A 355 -3.09 17.33 14.20
C LEU A 355 -1.60 17.01 13.92
N SER A 356 -1.14 15.81 14.29
CA SER A 356 0.22 15.35 13.97
C SER A 356 0.46 15.30 12.47
N LYS A 357 -0.46 14.69 11.70
CA LYS A 357 -0.30 14.58 10.26
C LYS A 357 -0.33 15.93 9.55
N LEU A 358 -1.17 16.85 9.98
CA LEU A 358 -1.18 18.21 9.45
C LEU A 358 0.15 18.91 9.72
N TYR A 359 0.68 18.79 10.95
CA TYR A 359 1.95 19.36 11.34
C TYR A 359 3.15 18.76 10.58
N ASP A 360 3.18 17.44 10.43
CA ASP A 360 4.25 16.70 9.74
C ASP A 360 4.29 17.00 8.23
N ASP A 361 3.15 17.39 7.62
CA ASP A 361 3.06 17.74 6.21
C ASP A 361 3.55 19.17 5.92
N LEU A 362 3.74 20.00 6.95
CA LEU A 362 4.28 21.35 6.82
C LEU A 362 5.76 21.31 6.45
N LYS A 363 6.12 22.02 5.39
CA LYS A 363 7.47 21.98 4.80
C LYS A 363 8.39 23.07 5.31
N GLY A 364 7.83 24.26 5.52
CA GLY A 364 8.58 25.47 5.93
C GLY A 364 8.53 25.71 7.43
N ASP A 365 9.63 26.23 8.00
CA ASP A 365 9.68 26.64 9.42
C ASP A 365 8.64 27.72 9.72
N GLY A 366 8.38 28.64 8.77
CA GLY A 366 7.35 29.68 8.90
C GLY A 366 5.93 29.09 9.00
N GLU A 367 5.62 28.02 8.25
CA GLU A 367 4.33 27.33 8.32
C GLU A 367 4.14 26.64 9.66
N ARG A 368 5.20 25.99 10.16
CA ARG A 368 5.20 25.34 11.48
C ARG A 368 5.07 26.35 12.61
N GLU A 369 5.75 27.47 12.50
CA GLU A 369 5.65 28.52 13.52
C GLU A 369 4.26 29.16 13.53
N ASN A 370 3.62 29.35 12.35
CA ASN A 370 2.24 29.80 12.28
C ASN A 370 1.28 28.79 12.92
N PHE A 371 1.45 27.50 12.66
CA PHE A 371 0.65 26.44 13.29
C PHE A 371 0.81 26.46 14.83
N ASN A 372 2.05 26.58 15.32
CA ASN A 372 2.36 26.69 16.73
C ASN A 372 1.62 27.89 17.36
N HIS A 373 1.75 29.05 16.72
CA HIS A 373 1.13 30.30 17.19
C HIS A 373 -0.40 30.19 17.27
N LEU A 374 -1.05 29.60 16.25
CA LEU A 374 -2.51 29.41 16.25
C LEU A 374 -2.97 28.48 17.38
N CYS A 375 -2.20 27.42 17.66
CA CYS A 375 -2.50 26.53 18.78
C CYS A 375 -2.29 27.21 20.14
N GLU A 376 -1.18 27.96 20.30
CA GLU A 376 -0.89 28.73 21.51
C GLU A 376 -1.97 29.79 21.77
N GLU A 377 -2.36 30.54 20.74
CA GLU A 377 -3.41 31.53 20.84
C GLU A 377 -4.73 30.91 21.26
N TYR A 378 -5.11 29.79 20.69
CA TYR A 378 -6.35 29.08 21.04
C TYR A 378 -6.32 28.60 22.50
N VAL A 379 -5.26 27.93 22.92
CA VAL A 379 -5.10 27.43 24.29
C VAL A 379 -5.11 28.59 25.31
N LYS A 380 -4.38 29.67 25.00
CA LYS A 380 -4.33 30.88 25.82
C LYS A 380 -5.69 31.50 25.98
N HIS A 381 -6.41 31.69 24.89
CA HIS A 381 -7.76 32.26 24.91
C HIS A 381 -8.70 31.44 25.79
N GLN A 382 -8.67 30.11 25.69
CA GLN A 382 -9.48 29.23 26.53
C GLN A 382 -9.05 29.28 28.00
N PHE A 383 -7.73 29.26 28.25
CA PHE A 383 -7.17 29.26 29.60
C PHE A 383 -7.40 30.57 30.36
N ASP A 384 -7.33 31.71 29.67
CA ASP A 384 -7.55 33.05 30.22
C ASP A 384 -9.05 33.39 30.37
N SER A 385 -9.93 32.63 29.71
CA SER A 385 -11.38 32.81 29.82
C SER A 385 -11.87 32.50 31.24
N SER A 386 -12.89 33.21 31.70
CA SER A 386 -13.42 33.01 33.03
C SER A 386 -14.07 31.63 33.23
N GLY A 387 -13.75 30.97 34.36
CA GLY A 387 -14.32 29.68 34.75
C GLY A 387 -13.34 28.50 34.66
N MET A 388 -13.50 27.55 35.58
CA MET A 388 -12.67 26.35 35.66
C MET A 388 -12.88 25.44 34.45
N GLU A 389 -14.11 25.39 33.92
CA GLU A 389 -14.46 24.58 32.75
C GLU A 389 -13.59 24.96 31.54
N ASN A 390 -13.44 26.25 31.24
CA ASN A 390 -12.59 26.70 30.11
C ASN A 390 -11.10 26.33 30.30
N LYS A 391 -10.61 26.42 31.55
CA LYS A 391 -9.24 26.00 31.88
C LYS A 391 -9.04 24.51 31.66
N LEU A 392 -10.02 23.69 32.05
CA LEU A 392 -9.98 22.25 31.84
C LEU A 392 -10.06 21.87 30.36
N ARG A 393 -10.86 22.59 29.57
CA ARG A 393 -10.89 22.42 28.12
C ARG A 393 -9.55 22.78 27.48
N ALA A 394 -8.89 23.84 27.96
CA ALA A 394 -7.52 24.17 27.55
C ALA A 394 -6.54 23.04 27.91
N ILE A 395 -6.60 22.54 29.13
CA ILE A 395 -5.75 21.42 29.60
C ILE A 395 -6.01 20.14 28.78
N GLN A 396 -7.27 19.83 28.44
CA GLN A 396 -7.61 18.72 27.59
C GLN A 396 -7.02 18.89 26.17
N THR A 397 -7.12 20.10 25.61
CA THR A 397 -6.47 20.40 24.33
C THR A 397 -4.94 20.21 24.41
N VAL A 398 -4.29 20.69 25.45
CA VAL A 398 -2.86 20.48 25.71
C VAL A 398 -2.53 18.98 25.82
N SER A 399 -3.36 18.21 26.52
CA SER A 399 -3.21 16.75 26.64
C SER A 399 -3.26 16.04 25.30
N VAL A 400 -4.18 16.43 24.40
CA VAL A 400 -4.27 15.90 23.03
C VAL A 400 -3.04 16.31 22.20
N LEU A 401 -2.60 17.58 22.27
CA LEU A 401 -1.41 18.05 21.59
C LEU A 401 -0.11 17.38 22.08
N LEU A 402 -0.04 17.00 23.35
CA LEU A 402 1.10 16.24 23.90
C LEU A 402 1.18 14.81 23.33
N GLN A 403 0.06 14.24 22.94
CA GLN A 403 0.01 12.97 22.22
C GLN A 403 0.39 13.14 20.75
N GLY A 404 0.10 14.31 20.16
CA GLY A 404 0.52 14.65 18.81
C GLY A 404 -0.11 15.95 18.27
N PRO A 405 0.69 16.88 17.74
CA PRO A 405 2.16 16.93 17.66
C PRO A 405 2.81 17.36 18.99
N SER A 406 3.70 16.53 19.49
CA SER A 406 4.26 16.69 20.85
C SER A 406 5.04 18.00 21.05
N ASP A 407 5.66 18.55 20.02
CA ASP A 407 6.38 19.84 20.13
C ASP A 407 5.44 20.99 20.40
N VAL A 408 4.29 21.03 19.72
CA VAL A 408 3.23 22.02 19.96
C VAL A 408 2.64 21.84 21.36
N GLY A 409 2.34 20.60 21.76
CA GLY A 409 1.88 20.28 23.11
C GLY A 409 2.89 20.72 24.19
N ASN A 410 4.17 20.59 23.92
CA ASN A 410 5.23 21.02 24.81
C ASN A 410 5.25 22.56 25.00
N ARG A 411 5.08 23.31 23.91
CA ARG A 411 5.02 24.78 23.95
C ARG A 411 3.78 25.26 24.70
N THR A 412 2.64 24.67 24.43
CA THR A 412 1.39 25.03 25.12
C THR A 412 1.42 24.67 26.61
N LEU A 413 2.07 23.58 26.99
CA LEU A 413 2.24 23.19 28.39
C LEU A 413 3.15 24.14 29.16
N GLU A 414 4.16 24.76 28.53
CA GLU A 414 5.09 25.73 29.11
C GLU A 414 4.46 27.11 29.35
N MET A 415 3.23 27.33 28.91
CA MET A 415 2.50 28.57 29.18
C MET A 415 2.26 28.76 30.68
N SER A 416 2.35 30.01 31.13
CA SER A 416 2.22 30.36 32.56
C SER A 416 0.92 29.85 33.17
N GLY A 417 1.03 29.15 34.29
CA GLY A 417 -0.07 28.64 35.11
C GLY A 417 -0.70 27.33 34.63
N VAL A 418 -0.37 26.81 33.43
CA VAL A 418 -0.95 25.58 32.88
C VAL A 418 -0.54 24.37 33.73
N MET A 419 0.77 24.19 33.98
CA MET A 419 1.28 23.08 34.80
C MET A 419 0.79 23.17 36.26
N ASP A 420 0.77 24.37 36.83
CA ASP A 420 0.29 24.58 38.21
C ASP A 420 -1.18 24.22 38.35
N THR A 421 -1.99 24.56 37.33
CA THR A 421 -3.40 24.19 37.30
C THR A 421 -3.58 22.67 37.17
N ILE A 422 -2.80 21.99 36.30
CA ILE A 422 -2.80 20.54 36.17
C ILE A 422 -2.53 19.89 37.54
N ILE A 423 -1.45 20.29 38.23
CA ILE A 423 -1.07 19.74 39.53
C ILE A 423 -2.16 19.98 40.58
N SER A 424 -2.74 21.20 40.62
CA SER A 424 -3.79 21.53 41.59
C SER A 424 -5.09 20.74 41.32
N GLN A 425 -5.46 20.55 40.07
CA GLN A 425 -6.68 19.79 39.70
C GLN A 425 -6.49 18.27 39.85
N CYS A 426 -5.30 17.72 39.88
CA CYS A 426 -5.06 16.33 40.30
C CYS A 426 -5.55 16.06 41.74
N ALA A 427 -5.58 17.05 42.60
CA ALA A 427 -6.14 16.97 43.99
C ALA A 427 -7.61 17.40 44.09
N SER A 428 -8.30 17.67 42.99
CA SER A 428 -9.70 18.06 42.95
C SER A 428 -10.60 16.97 43.57
N LYS A 429 -11.72 17.42 44.18
CA LYS A 429 -12.79 16.51 44.62
C LYS A 429 -13.72 16.12 43.48
N ASP A 430 -13.75 16.92 42.41
CA ASP A 430 -14.49 16.61 41.19
C ASP A 430 -13.73 15.57 40.35
N LEU A 431 -14.39 14.45 40.06
CA LEU A 431 -13.79 13.30 39.40
C LEU A 431 -13.40 13.59 37.98
N ALA A 432 -14.23 14.35 37.26
CA ALA A 432 -13.94 14.71 35.87
C ALA A 432 -12.72 15.67 35.78
N HIS A 433 -12.67 16.65 36.69
CA HIS A 433 -11.51 17.56 36.83
C HIS A 433 -10.22 16.80 37.13
N GLN A 434 -10.31 15.85 38.07
CA GLN A 434 -9.18 15.04 38.49
C GLN A 434 -8.70 14.14 37.36
N GLN A 435 -9.60 13.52 36.61
CA GLN A 435 -9.29 12.65 35.48
C GLN A 435 -8.52 13.41 34.38
N VAL A 436 -9.06 14.53 33.91
CA VAL A 436 -8.42 15.36 32.90
C VAL A 436 -7.02 15.81 33.32
N ALA A 437 -6.88 16.22 34.57
CA ALA A 437 -5.60 16.68 35.10
C ALA A 437 -4.56 15.55 35.21
N VAL A 438 -4.98 14.37 35.68
CA VAL A 438 -4.08 13.20 35.79
C VAL A 438 -3.65 12.72 34.40
N GLU A 439 -4.55 12.67 33.43
CA GLU A 439 -4.21 12.31 32.04
C GLU A 439 -3.22 13.32 31.43
N ALA A 440 -3.46 14.63 31.59
CA ALA A 440 -2.54 15.66 31.13
C ALA A 440 -1.15 15.55 31.79
N LEU A 441 -1.10 15.24 33.08
CA LEU A 441 0.15 15.01 33.81
C LEU A 441 0.93 13.80 33.26
N ILE A 442 0.24 12.70 32.92
CA ILE A 442 0.84 11.51 32.31
C ILE A 442 1.44 11.86 30.94
N HIS A 443 0.70 12.59 30.11
CA HIS A 443 1.18 12.98 28.78
C HIS A 443 2.35 13.99 28.87
N ALA A 444 2.34 14.87 29.87
CA ALA A 444 3.43 15.81 30.14
C ALA A 444 4.75 15.13 30.53
N ALA A 445 4.69 13.93 31.14
CA ALA A 445 5.88 13.20 31.63
C ALA A 445 6.76 12.59 30.50
N GLY A 446 6.48 12.88 29.23
CA GLY A 446 7.21 12.30 28.07
C GLY A 446 8.65 12.77 27.86
N LYS A 447 9.07 13.94 28.38
CA LYS A 447 10.44 14.45 28.23
C LYS A 447 11.25 14.26 29.51
N ALA A 448 12.50 13.81 29.40
CA ALA A 448 13.41 13.53 30.55
C ALA A 448 13.56 14.69 31.52
N LYS A 449 13.71 15.93 31.04
CA LYS A 449 13.81 17.13 31.92
C LYS A 449 12.54 17.38 32.71
N ARG A 450 11.35 17.14 32.15
CA ARG A 450 10.08 17.26 32.86
C ARG A 450 9.80 16.08 33.76
N ALA A 451 10.20 14.87 33.31
CA ALA A 451 10.12 13.69 34.15
C ALA A 451 10.87 13.93 35.48
N SER A 452 12.05 14.56 35.46
CA SER A 452 12.76 14.93 36.68
C SER A 452 12.00 15.92 37.56
N PHE A 453 11.39 16.96 37.00
CA PHE A 453 10.55 17.92 37.71
C PHE A 453 9.29 17.25 38.30
N ILE A 454 8.60 16.44 37.52
CA ILE A 454 7.42 15.71 37.96
C ILE A 454 7.80 14.64 38.99
N THR A 455 8.96 14.00 38.87
CA THR A 455 9.48 13.05 39.86
C THR A 455 9.66 13.74 41.20
N ALA A 456 10.22 14.93 41.23
CA ALA A 456 10.44 15.68 42.46
C ALA A 456 9.10 16.12 43.14
N ASN A 457 8.11 16.52 42.37
CA ASN A 457 6.88 17.17 42.87
C ASN A 457 5.62 16.30 42.75
N GLY A 458 5.58 15.36 41.81
CA GLY A 458 4.38 14.62 41.44
C GLY A 458 4.34 13.15 41.82
N VAL A 459 5.54 12.51 42.14
CA VAL A 459 5.54 11.08 42.48
C VAL A 459 4.76 10.82 43.78
N ALA A 460 4.89 11.70 44.77
CA ALA A 460 4.13 11.57 46.01
C ALA A 460 2.63 11.68 45.76
N LEU A 461 2.23 12.63 44.92
CA LEU A 461 0.84 12.85 44.52
C LEU A 461 0.27 11.61 43.75
N LEU A 462 1.02 11.09 42.79
CA LEU A 462 0.59 9.90 42.02
C LEU A 462 0.49 8.66 42.93
N LYS A 463 1.44 8.48 43.88
CA LYS A 463 1.39 7.41 44.90
C LYS A 463 0.15 7.53 45.78
N ASP A 464 -0.16 8.74 46.21
CA ASP A 464 -1.33 9.02 47.03
C ASP A 464 -2.66 8.76 46.27
N LEU A 465 -2.76 9.21 45.03
CA LEU A 465 -3.88 8.93 44.15
C LEU A 465 -4.07 7.43 43.94
N TYR A 466 -3.00 6.70 43.65
CA TYR A 466 -3.05 5.25 43.48
C TYR A 466 -3.55 4.52 44.72
N LYS A 467 -3.14 4.96 45.92
CA LYS A 467 -3.45 4.29 47.19
C LYS A 467 -4.84 4.70 47.78
N LYS A 468 -5.19 5.98 47.66
CA LYS A 468 -6.33 6.59 48.38
C LYS A 468 -7.57 6.85 47.54
N SER A 469 -7.42 6.92 46.17
CA SER A 469 -8.60 7.15 45.32
C SER A 469 -9.54 5.96 45.38
N GLU A 470 -10.85 6.22 45.53
CA GLU A 470 -11.90 5.21 45.47
C GLU A 470 -12.27 4.85 44.02
N ASN A 471 -11.87 5.70 43.06
CA ASN A 471 -12.14 5.50 41.64
C ASN A 471 -10.99 4.72 40.97
N ASP A 472 -11.33 3.54 40.43
CA ASP A 472 -10.37 2.67 39.76
C ASP A 472 -9.76 3.29 38.50
N GLY A 473 -10.52 4.10 37.75
CA GLY A 473 -10.02 4.84 36.59
C GLY A 473 -8.90 5.82 36.95
N ILE A 474 -9.02 6.53 38.07
CA ILE A 474 -7.95 7.40 38.61
C ILE A 474 -6.76 6.59 39.11
N ARG A 475 -7.03 5.51 39.82
CA ARG A 475 -5.97 4.62 40.35
C ARG A 475 -5.08 4.06 39.25
N VAL A 476 -5.69 3.51 38.20
CA VAL A 476 -4.92 2.92 37.10
C VAL A 476 -4.12 3.98 36.34
N ARG A 477 -4.69 5.17 36.11
CA ARG A 477 -3.97 6.30 35.50
C ARG A 477 -2.78 6.76 36.33
N ALA A 478 -2.97 6.89 37.61
CA ALA A 478 -1.86 7.22 38.54
C ALA A 478 -0.75 6.16 38.52
N LEU A 479 -1.12 4.88 38.42
CA LEU A 479 -0.17 3.78 38.20
C LEU A 479 0.62 3.96 36.91
N VAL A 480 -0.03 4.28 35.79
CA VAL A 480 0.64 4.53 34.50
C VAL A 480 1.62 5.71 34.60
N GLY A 481 1.22 6.79 35.26
CA GLY A 481 2.13 7.91 35.54
C GLY A 481 3.41 7.47 36.25
N LEU A 482 3.28 6.63 37.28
CA LEU A 482 4.45 6.06 37.98
C LEU A 482 5.28 5.14 37.07
N CYS A 483 4.65 4.33 36.20
CA CYS A 483 5.34 3.49 35.24
C CYS A 483 6.18 4.34 34.26
N LYS A 484 5.58 5.39 33.71
CA LYS A 484 6.24 6.30 32.77
C LYS A 484 7.43 7.02 33.40
N LEU A 485 7.29 7.50 34.61
CA LEU A 485 8.40 8.11 35.36
C LEU A 485 9.52 7.11 35.69
N GLY A 486 9.14 5.87 36.04
CA GLY A 486 10.10 4.80 36.35
C GLY A 486 10.90 4.33 35.14
N SER A 487 10.38 4.50 33.94
CA SER A 487 11.00 4.08 32.68
C SER A 487 11.75 5.20 31.95
N ALA A 488 11.93 6.37 32.57
CA ALA A 488 12.51 7.55 31.91
C ALA A 488 13.95 7.36 31.42
N GLY A 489 14.67 6.33 31.91
CA GLY A 489 16.01 5.90 31.44
C GLY A 489 15.98 5.06 30.15
N GLY A 490 14.81 4.64 29.68
CA GLY A 490 14.68 3.78 28.50
C GLY A 490 15.32 2.40 28.69
N THR A 491 16.02 1.92 27.67
CA THR A 491 16.72 0.63 27.65
C THR A 491 18.09 0.66 28.31
N ASP A 492 18.59 1.85 28.69
CA ASP A 492 19.88 1.99 29.34
C ASP A 492 19.81 1.52 30.81
N PHE A 493 20.40 0.37 31.07
CA PHE A 493 20.39 -0.27 32.40
C PHE A 493 21.00 0.59 33.50
N SER A 494 21.96 1.46 33.16
CA SER A 494 22.65 2.33 34.12
C SER A 494 21.86 3.59 34.50
N MET A 495 20.84 3.96 33.74
CA MET A 495 20.05 5.19 33.91
C MET A 495 18.70 4.98 34.63
N LYS A 496 18.62 4.01 35.51
CA LYS A 496 17.38 3.72 36.26
C LYS A 496 16.96 4.88 37.15
N GLN A 497 15.71 5.33 37.01
CA GLN A 497 15.14 6.44 37.78
C GLN A 497 14.62 6.01 39.14
N PHE A 498 14.24 4.77 39.33
CA PHE A 498 13.72 4.21 40.57
C PHE A 498 14.69 3.18 41.15
N ALA A 499 14.51 2.88 42.46
CA ALA A 499 15.27 1.84 43.11
C ALA A 499 15.12 0.48 42.43
N GLU A 500 16.14 -0.35 42.48
CA GLU A 500 16.16 -1.68 41.89
C GLU A 500 14.93 -2.51 42.29
N GLY A 501 14.34 -3.23 41.35
CA GLY A 501 13.11 -4.01 41.50
C GLY A 501 11.81 -3.21 41.66
N SER A 502 11.84 -1.88 41.61
CA SER A 502 10.63 -1.06 41.69
C SER A 502 9.82 -1.15 40.41
N THR A 503 10.45 -1.17 39.23
CA THR A 503 9.81 -1.37 37.92
C THR A 503 9.07 -2.72 37.83
N LEU A 504 9.68 -3.77 38.32
CA LEU A 504 9.08 -5.10 38.41
C LEU A 504 7.85 -5.13 39.32
N LYS A 505 7.88 -4.42 40.47
CA LYS A 505 6.70 -4.29 41.34
C LYS A 505 5.55 -3.56 40.66
N LEU A 506 5.82 -2.49 39.93
CA LEU A 506 4.82 -1.77 39.12
C LEU A 506 4.26 -2.64 38.01
N ALA A 507 5.12 -3.43 37.34
CA ALA A 507 4.68 -4.35 36.29
C ALA A 507 3.70 -5.40 36.83
N LYS A 508 3.99 -5.99 37.98
CA LYS A 508 3.06 -6.93 38.65
C LYS A 508 1.72 -6.30 39.03
N GLN A 509 1.72 -5.02 39.38
CA GLN A 509 0.46 -4.30 39.58
C GLN A 509 -0.31 -4.11 38.26
N CYS A 510 0.38 -3.74 37.19
CA CYS A 510 -0.24 -3.63 35.86
C CYS A 510 -0.81 -4.98 35.39
N GLN A 511 -0.07 -6.09 35.52
CA GLN A 511 -0.55 -7.43 35.21
C GLN A 511 -1.81 -7.79 36.01
N LYS A 512 -1.84 -7.47 37.30
CA LYS A 512 -3.02 -7.67 38.15
C LYS A 512 -4.23 -6.88 37.67
N TRP A 513 -4.06 -5.63 37.27
CA TRP A 513 -5.14 -4.82 36.66
C TRP A 513 -5.59 -5.37 35.30
N LEU A 514 -4.65 -5.77 34.48
CA LEU A 514 -4.91 -6.31 33.14
C LEU A 514 -5.73 -7.60 33.19
N CYS A 515 -5.39 -8.51 34.11
CA CYS A 515 -6.06 -9.81 34.27
C CYS A 515 -7.37 -9.76 35.08
N ASN A 516 -7.79 -8.60 35.54
CA ASN A 516 -9.02 -8.47 36.31
C ASN A 516 -10.23 -8.22 35.37
N ASP A 517 -10.96 -9.28 35.04
CA ASP A 517 -12.13 -9.21 34.16
C ASP A 517 -13.33 -8.46 34.75
N SER A 518 -13.34 -8.15 36.05
CA SER A 518 -14.37 -7.33 36.66
C SER A 518 -14.23 -5.84 36.32
N LEU A 519 -13.09 -5.42 35.79
CA LEU A 519 -12.83 -4.05 35.38
C LEU A 519 -13.21 -3.82 33.91
N PRO A 520 -13.72 -2.62 33.58
CA PRO A 520 -14.01 -2.27 32.20
C PRO A 520 -12.73 -2.30 31.32
N ALA A 521 -12.90 -2.57 30.04
CA ALA A 521 -11.79 -2.59 29.07
C ALA A 521 -10.99 -1.29 29.06
N THR A 522 -11.66 -0.14 29.25
CA THR A 522 -11.05 1.19 29.36
C THR A 522 -10.04 1.30 30.51
N SER A 523 -10.28 0.64 31.64
CA SER A 523 -9.31 0.61 32.75
C SER A 523 -8.18 -0.38 32.48
N ARG A 524 -8.50 -1.54 31.89
CA ARG A 524 -7.47 -2.56 31.56
C ARG A 524 -6.49 -2.09 30.49
N ARG A 525 -6.94 -1.28 29.52
CA ARG A 525 -6.04 -0.71 28.50
C ARG A 525 -4.92 0.16 29.11
N TRP A 526 -5.24 0.94 30.14
CA TRP A 526 -4.25 1.76 30.84
C TRP A 526 -3.16 0.90 31.49
N ALA A 527 -3.50 -0.29 31.98
CA ALA A 527 -2.50 -1.23 32.48
C ALA A 527 -1.54 -1.70 31.38
N VAL A 528 -2.04 -1.92 30.14
CA VAL A 528 -1.16 -2.22 29.00
C VAL A 528 -0.25 -1.04 28.66
N GLU A 529 -0.76 0.18 28.73
CA GLU A 529 0.07 1.39 28.55
C GLU A 529 1.21 1.47 29.59
N GLY A 530 0.90 1.17 30.85
CA GLY A 530 1.93 1.05 31.87
C GLY A 530 3.00 0.02 31.55
N LEU A 531 2.61 -1.15 31.06
CA LEU A 531 3.54 -2.20 30.62
C LEU A 531 4.39 -1.77 29.42
N ALA A 532 3.83 -1.00 28.48
CA ALA A 532 4.59 -0.48 27.35
C ALA A 532 5.80 0.37 27.78
N TYR A 533 5.66 1.14 28.86
CA TYR A 533 6.78 1.87 29.44
C TYR A 533 7.72 0.97 30.24
N LEU A 534 7.19 0.07 31.06
CA LEU A 534 8.01 -0.75 31.95
C LEU A 534 8.82 -1.83 31.22
N THR A 535 8.37 -2.27 30.06
CA THR A 535 9.08 -3.27 29.23
C THR A 535 10.35 -2.76 28.56
N PHE A 536 10.76 -1.54 28.82
CA PHE A 536 12.16 -1.14 28.60
C PHE A 536 13.11 -1.86 29.56
N ASP A 537 12.65 -2.25 30.76
CA ASP A 537 13.42 -3.01 31.72
C ASP A 537 13.41 -4.52 31.38
N ALA A 538 14.59 -5.11 31.21
CA ALA A 538 14.74 -6.51 30.80
C ALA A 538 14.12 -7.51 31.79
N ASP A 539 14.14 -7.21 33.11
CA ASP A 539 13.50 -8.06 34.11
C ASP A 539 11.98 -8.06 33.95
N VAL A 540 11.40 -6.92 33.56
CA VAL A 540 9.95 -6.81 33.25
C VAL A 540 9.60 -7.56 31.99
N LYS A 541 10.44 -7.53 30.96
CA LYS A 541 10.23 -8.32 29.72
C LYS A 541 10.12 -9.80 30.05
N GLU A 542 11.06 -10.32 30.82
CA GLU A 542 11.07 -11.74 31.22
C GLU A 542 9.80 -12.09 32.04
N GLU A 543 9.47 -11.28 33.04
CA GLU A 543 8.29 -11.52 33.89
C GLU A 543 6.99 -11.50 33.11
N LEU A 544 6.80 -10.53 32.21
CA LEU A 544 5.59 -10.43 31.40
C LEU A 544 5.43 -11.60 30.47
N VAL A 545 6.52 -12.03 29.82
CA VAL A 545 6.44 -13.13 28.83
C VAL A 545 6.25 -14.48 29.52
N GLU A 546 6.65 -14.65 30.76
CA GLU A 546 6.37 -15.84 31.58
C GLU A 546 4.88 -15.88 32.03
N ASP A 547 4.21 -14.74 32.13
CA ASP A 547 2.80 -14.67 32.52
C ASP A 547 1.85 -14.84 31.32
N LYS A 548 1.53 -16.07 31.01
CA LYS A 548 0.64 -16.45 29.91
C LYS A 548 -0.76 -15.83 30.03
N GLN A 549 -1.26 -15.64 31.26
CA GLN A 549 -2.57 -15.04 31.49
C GLN A 549 -2.56 -13.54 31.13
N ALA A 550 -1.54 -12.81 31.52
CA ALA A 550 -1.37 -11.41 31.17
C ALA A 550 -1.21 -11.23 29.66
N LEU A 551 -0.41 -12.08 28.98
CA LEU A 551 -0.29 -12.05 27.51
C LEU A 551 -1.65 -12.28 26.82
N GLN A 552 -2.40 -13.27 27.24
CA GLN A 552 -3.72 -13.56 26.65
C GLN A 552 -4.71 -12.43 26.88
N ALA A 553 -4.73 -11.83 28.07
CA ALA A 553 -5.57 -10.68 28.36
C ALA A 553 -5.21 -9.47 27.51
N MET A 554 -3.92 -9.20 27.30
CA MET A 554 -3.42 -8.15 26.40
C MET A 554 -3.83 -8.41 24.95
N PHE A 555 -3.70 -9.66 24.45
CA PHE A 555 -4.08 -10.03 23.11
C PHE A 555 -5.60 -9.99 22.88
N GLN A 556 -6.39 -10.26 23.89
CA GLN A 556 -7.86 -10.09 23.83
C GLN A 556 -8.23 -8.62 23.70
N LEU A 557 -7.60 -7.72 24.45
CA LEU A 557 -7.82 -6.28 24.32
C LEU A 557 -7.44 -5.77 22.91
N ALA A 558 -6.34 -6.27 22.33
CA ALA A 558 -5.93 -5.93 20.96
C ALA A 558 -6.94 -6.36 19.88
N LYS A 559 -7.78 -7.36 20.18
CA LYS A 559 -8.86 -7.84 19.30
C LYS A 559 -10.21 -7.16 19.54
N ALA A 560 -10.36 -6.42 20.65
CA ALA A 560 -11.60 -5.76 21.04
C ALA A 560 -11.88 -4.50 20.20
N GLU A 561 -13.04 -3.91 20.44
CA GLU A 561 -13.49 -2.70 19.73
C GLU A 561 -12.72 -1.43 20.14
N ASP A 562 -12.25 -1.37 21.39
CA ASP A 562 -11.42 -0.27 21.86
C ASP A 562 -10.03 -0.33 21.21
N LYS A 563 -9.81 0.56 20.26
CA LYS A 563 -8.62 0.57 19.41
C LYS A 563 -7.48 1.43 19.97
N THR A 564 -7.72 2.15 21.04
CA THR A 564 -6.70 3.03 21.66
C THR A 564 -5.54 2.24 22.29
N VAL A 565 -5.76 0.95 22.57
CA VAL A 565 -4.74 0.04 23.13
C VAL A 565 -3.69 -0.42 22.11
N LEU A 566 -3.95 -0.29 20.80
CA LEU A 566 -3.14 -0.94 19.74
C LEU A 566 -1.68 -0.51 19.78
N PHE A 567 -1.41 0.78 19.96
CA PHE A 567 -0.04 1.28 20.03
C PHE A 567 0.70 0.77 21.27
N ALA A 568 0.04 0.73 22.44
CA ALA A 568 0.62 0.23 23.68
C ALA A 568 0.95 -1.27 23.57
N VAL A 569 0.08 -2.07 22.96
CA VAL A 569 0.37 -3.49 22.68
C VAL A 569 1.54 -3.63 21.72
N GLY A 570 1.54 -2.88 20.62
CA GLY A 570 2.63 -2.89 19.64
C GLY A 570 3.97 -2.52 20.28
N SER A 571 4.01 -1.45 21.07
CA SER A 571 5.20 -0.98 21.78
C SER A 571 5.71 -2.01 22.82
N THR A 572 4.79 -2.60 23.59
CA THR A 572 5.14 -3.67 24.54
C THR A 572 5.80 -4.85 23.84
N LEU A 573 5.23 -5.26 22.68
CA LEU A 573 5.77 -6.38 21.89
C LEU A 573 7.12 -6.03 21.26
N VAL A 574 7.30 -4.81 20.75
CA VAL A 574 8.61 -4.33 20.23
C VAL A 574 9.66 -4.43 21.32
N ASN A 575 9.34 -4.00 22.53
CA ASN A 575 10.25 -4.10 23.66
C ASN A 575 10.57 -5.56 24.04
N CYS A 576 9.55 -6.42 24.15
CA CYS A 576 9.74 -7.83 24.51
C CYS A 576 10.54 -8.61 23.46
N THR A 577 10.45 -8.24 22.19
CA THR A 577 11.19 -8.85 21.08
C THR A 577 12.52 -8.18 20.77
N ASN A 578 12.89 -7.15 21.53
CA ASN A 578 14.06 -6.31 21.26
C ASN A 578 14.13 -5.79 19.81
N SER A 579 12.98 -5.47 19.21
CA SER A 579 12.88 -5.02 17.81
C SER A 579 13.02 -3.50 17.63
N TYR A 580 13.38 -2.77 18.67
CA TYR A 580 13.71 -1.35 18.62
C TYR A 580 15.10 -1.13 17.99
N ASP A 581 15.31 0.06 17.43
CA ASP A 581 16.61 0.41 16.88
C ASP A 581 17.59 0.74 18.02
N VAL A 582 18.70 0.03 18.04
CA VAL A 582 19.83 0.32 18.95
C VAL A 582 20.96 0.87 18.11
N GLU A 583 21.29 2.13 18.31
CA GLU A 583 22.54 2.68 17.78
C GLU A 583 23.69 2.06 18.58
N LYS A 584 24.38 1.09 17.99
CA LYS A 584 25.62 0.56 18.55
C LYS A 584 26.72 1.55 18.23
N PRO A 585 27.25 2.29 19.23
CA PRO A 585 28.34 3.19 18.95
C PRO A 585 29.59 2.38 18.55
N GLU A 586 30.36 2.93 17.63
CA GLU A 586 31.60 2.28 17.20
C GLU A 586 32.50 1.96 18.39
N PRO A 587 33.17 0.78 18.42
CA PRO A 587 34.01 0.37 19.54
C PRO A 587 35.04 1.42 19.95
N GLN A 588 35.63 2.13 18.98
CA GLN A 588 36.58 3.22 19.22
C GLN A 588 35.93 4.41 19.93
N MET A 589 34.66 4.75 19.56
CA MET A 589 33.91 5.82 20.23
C MET A 589 33.54 5.44 21.67
N VAL A 590 33.26 4.16 21.93
CA VAL A 590 33.02 3.64 23.29
C VAL A 590 34.26 3.77 24.16
N GLU A 591 35.44 3.41 23.66
CA GLU A 591 36.71 3.58 24.39
C GLU A 591 37.01 5.04 24.64
N LEU A 592 36.78 5.91 23.65
CA LEU A 592 36.99 7.35 23.82
C LEU A 592 36.04 7.94 24.88
N ALA A 593 34.77 7.53 24.87
CA ALA A 593 33.77 7.96 25.83
C ALA A 593 34.16 7.50 27.26
N LYS A 594 34.60 6.23 27.40
CA LYS A 594 35.11 5.71 28.68
C LYS A 594 36.32 6.50 29.18
N TYR A 595 37.27 6.79 28.26
CA TYR A 595 38.46 7.60 28.61
C TYR A 595 38.06 9.02 29.03
N ALA A 596 37.11 9.63 28.33
CA ALA A 596 36.59 10.95 28.64
C ALA A 596 35.61 10.99 29.84
N LYS A 597 35.39 9.85 30.50
CA LYS A 597 34.42 9.69 31.61
C LYS A 597 32.99 10.13 31.20
N GLN A 598 32.67 9.96 29.94
CA GLN A 598 31.32 10.18 29.46
C GLN A 598 30.48 8.91 29.69
N HIS A 599 29.17 9.11 29.76
CA HIS A 599 28.24 8.02 29.94
C HIS A 599 28.24 7.10 28.67
N VAL A 600 28.30 5.80 28.89
CA VAL A 600 28.16 4.77 27.86
C VAL A 600 26.96 3.94 28.24
N PRO A 601 25.94 3.81 27.35
CA PRO A 601 24.78 2.99 27.61
C PRO A 601 25.18 1.51 27.86
N GLU A 602 24.58 0.91 28.87
CA GLU A 602 24.82 -0.50 29.22
C GLU A 602 23.62 -1.36 28.84
N GLU A 603 23.86 -2.45 28.07
CA GLU A 603 22.85 -3.45 27.78
C GLU A 603 22.70 -4.43 28.97
N HIS A 604 21.45 -4.76 29.30
CA HIS A 604 21.17 -5.73 30.33
C HIS A 604 21.50 -7.15 29.84
N PRO A 605 22.10 -8.05 30.68
CA PRO A 605 22.43 -9.42 30.25
C PRO A 605 21.24 -10.23 29.69
N LYS A 606 20.03 -9.98 30.19
CA LYS A 606 18.81 -10.62 29.70
C LYS A 606 18.28 -10.05 28.35
N ASP A 607 18.95 -9.05 27.79
CA ASP A 607 18.70 -8.58 26.43
C ASP A 607 19.56 -9.30 25.37
N ALA A 608 20.43 -10.21 25.81
CA ALA A 608 21.21 -11.08 24.93
C ALA A 608 20.32 -12.03 24.12
N LEU A 609 20.78 -12.39 22.92
CA LEU A 609 20.03 -13.19 21.91
C LEU A 609 19.34 -14.46 22.49
N PRO A 610 19.95 -15.29 23.35
CA PRO A 610 19.28 -16.48 23.87
C PRO A 610 18.01 -16.19 24.70
N PHE A 611 17.98 -15.07 25.41
CA PHE A 611 16.80 -14.64 26.14
C PHE A 611 15.73 -14.10 25.21
N VAL A 612 16.13 -13.37 24.17
CA VAL A 612 15.20 -12.88 23.12
C VAL A 612 14.52 -14.05 22.41
N GLU A 613 15.29 -15.05 21.99
CA GLU A 613 14.76 -16.25 21.34
C GLU A 613 13.76 -17.00 22.23
N LYS A 614 14.06 -17.12 23.52
CA LYS A 614 13.13 -17.74 24.49
C LYS A 614 11.83 -16.93 24.60
N ARG A 615 11.91 -15.60 24.63
CA ARG A 615 10.74 -14.72 24.66
C ARG A 615 9.91 -14.85 23.39
N LEU A 616 10.56 -14.89 22.20
CA LEU A 616 9.89 -15.08 20.93
C LEU A 616 9.08 -16.39 20.88
N ALA A 617 9.68 -17.50 21.32
CA ALA A 617 9.02 -18.79 21.38
C ALA A 617 7.75 -18.73 22.27
N LYS A 618 7.84 -18.12 23.45
CA LYS A 618 6.68 -17.97 24.36
C LYS A 618 5.59 -17.07 23.82
N LEU A 619 5.95 -15.97 23.15
CA LEU A 619 4.98 -15.09 22.49
C LEU A 619 4.24 -15.84 21.38
N LEU A 620 4.94 -16.67 20.59
CA LEU A 620 4.31 -17.51 19.57
C LEU A 620 3.33 -18.52 20.17
N GLU A 621 3.73 -19.21 21.28
CA GLU A 621 2.84 -20.11 22.01
C GLU A 621 1.62 -19.41 22.61
N ALA A 622 1.77 -18.16 23.06
CA ALA A 622 0.66 -17.34 23.58
C ALA A 622 -0.30 -16.82 22.50
N GLY A 623 0.04 -16.95 21.20
CA GLY A 623 -0.82 -16.57 20.09
C GLY A 623 -0.65 -15.14 19.60
N VAL A 624 0.54 -14.57 19.71
CA VAL A 624 0.87 -13.19 19.28
C VAL A 624 0.51 -12.93 17.81
N VAL A 625 0.75 -13.90 16.92
CA VAL A 625 0.45 -13.74 15.47
C VAL A 625 -1.04 -13.45 15.24
N SER A 626 -1.92 -14.16 15.91
CA SER A 626 -3.37 -13.95 15.82
C SER A 626 -3.78 -12.54 16.28
N ALA A 627 -3.15 -12.01 17.33
CA ALA A 627 -3.38 -10.65 17.81
C ALA A 627 -2.90 -9.62 16.77
N LEU A 628 -1.67 -9.76 16.26
CA LEU A 628 -1.10 -8.88 15.24
C LEU A 628 -1.95 -8.88 13.95
N VAL A 629 -2.41 -10.04 13.49
CA VAL A 629 -3.29 -10.16 12.31
C VAL A 629 -4.61 -9.43 12.52
N CYS A 630 -5.19 -9.47 13.75
CA CYS A 630 -6.38 -8.70 14.08
C CYS A 630 -6.11 -7.20 14.12
N MET A 631 -4.96 -6.78 14.67
CA MET A 631 -4.56 -5.37 14.69
C MET A 631 -4.41 -4.80 13.28
N VAL A 632 -3.78 -5.53 12.35
CA VAL A 632 -3.59 -5.08 10.96
C VAL A 632 -4.90 -4.88 10.20
N LYS A 633 -5.97 -5.58 10.59
CA LYS A 633 -7.29 -5.42 9.98
C LYS A 633 -8.02 -4.15 10.40
N GLN A 634 -7.53 -3.47 11.43
CA GLN A 634 -8.13 -2.22 11.89
C GLN A 634 -7.85 -1.10 10.89
N GLU A 635 -8.82 -0.19 10.75
CA GLU A 635 -8.68 0.94 9.86
C GLU A 635 -8.05 2.15 10.59
N SER A 636 -7.47 3.06 9.81
CA SER A 636 -7.09 4.39 10.28
C SER A 636 -8.32 5.11 10.91
N PRO A 637 -8.18 5.94 11.97
CA PRO A 637 -6.92 6.41 12.55
C PRO A 637 -6.32 5.49 13.62
N ALA A 638 -7.05 4.46 14.06
CA ALA A 638 -6.60 3.58 15.15
C ALA A 638 -5.28 2.87 14.83
N LEU A 639 -5.12 2.38 13.60
CA LEU A 639 -3.89 1.79 13.11
C LEU A 639 -2.99 2.88 12.51
N THR A 640 -2.34 3.65 13.37
CA THR A 640 -1.39 4.70 12.97
C THR A 640 -0.17 4.15 12.23
N GLU A 641 0.56 5.00 11.52
CA GLU A 641 1.82 4.61 10.87
C GLU A 641 2.84 4.06 11.87
N ALA A 642 2.94 4.68 13.05
CA ALA A 642 3.79 4.19 14.13
C ALA A 642 3.35 2.80 14.66
N CYS A 643 2.04 2.57 14.78
CA CYS A 643 1.52 1.27 15.17
C CYS A 643 1.82 0.20 14.11
N ARG A 644 1.64 0.52 12.81
CA ARG A 644 2.03 -0.36 11.69
C ARG A 644 3.52 -0.70 11.73
N GLU A 645 4.36 0.27 12.03
CA GLU A 645 5.80 0.06 12.17
C GLU A 645 6.11 -0.90 13.32
N CYS A 646 5.50 -0.70 14.51
CA CYS A 646 5.67 -1.63 15.62
C CYS A 646 5.30 -3.05 15.23
N ILE A 647 4.15 -3.24 14.58
CA ILE A 647 3.69 -4.55 14.12
C ILE A 647 4.68 -5.17 13.12
N SER A 648 5.19 -4.37 12.16
CA SER A 648 6.17 -4.82 11.17
C SER A 648 7.48 -5.28 11.82
N ARG A 649 7.96 -4.54 12.82
CA ARG A 649 9.15 -4.87 13.62
C ARG A 649 8.97 -6.20 14.35
N VAL A 650 7.83 -6.40 15.00
CA VAL A 650 7.54 -7.64 15.72
C VAL A 650 7.43 -8.83 14.74
N PHE A 651 6.74 -8.67 13.61
CA PHE A 651 6.69 -9.74 12.61
C PHE A 651 8.08 -10.12 12.08
N LEU A 652 8.95 -9.14 11.81
CA LEU A 652 10.32 -9.43 11.38
C LEU A 652 11.07 -10.25 12.43
N ALA A 653 10.96 -9.90 13.72
CA ALA A 653 11.57 -10.67 14.80
C ALA A 653 11.01 -12.11 14.88
N LEU A 654 9.68 -12.29 14.71
CA LEU A 654 9.04 -13.60 14.76
C LEU A 654 9.44 -14.54 13.60
N VAL A 655 9.86 -13.99 12.45
CA VAL A 655 10.29 -14.78 11.29
C VAL A 655 11.82 -14.87 11.15
N GLU A 656 12.56 -14.37 12.13
CA GLU A 656 14.02 -14.45 12.12
C GLU A 656 14.48 -15.91 12.09
N ARG A 657 13.96 -16.74 12.97
CA ARG A 657 14.24 -18.17 13.01
C ARG A 657 13.44 -18.90 11.91
N GLN A 658 14.13 -19.73 11.15
CA GLN A 658 13.52 -20.46 10.03
C GLN A 658 12.39 -21.40 10.48
N GLU A 659 12.54 -22.05 11.63
CA GLU A 659 11.57 -22.99 12.20
C GLU A 659 10.23 -22.34 12.57
N ASP A 660 10.23 -21.06 12.92
CA ASP A 660 9.02 -20.34 13.34
C ASP A 660 8.21 -19.79 12.18
N ARG A 661 8.81 -19.66 10.99
CA ARG A 661 8.16 -19.06 9.80
C ARG A 661 6.90 -19.81 9.37
N GLY A 662 6.95 -21.16 9.43
CA GLY A 662 5.78 -21.99 9.13
C GLY A 662 4.59 -21.70 10.04
N THR A 663 4.82 -21.51 11.33
CA THR A 663 3.80 -21.14 12.32
C THR A 663 3.21 -19.76 12.04
N VAL A 664 4.06 -18.78 11.74
CA VAL A 664 3.61 -17.41 11.39
C VAL A 664 2.74 -17.43 10.14
N VAL A 665 3.12 -18.17 9.11
CA VAL A 665 2.33 -18.32 7.86
C VAL A 665 1.00 -19.00 8.14
N ALA A 666 0.99 -20.12 8.87
CA ALA A 666 -0.22 -20.86 9.19
C ALA A 666 -1.26 -20.02 9.96
N GLN A 667 -0.81 -19.09 10.80
CA GLN A 667 -1.67 -18.17 11.56
C GLN A 667 -2.04 -16.90 10.79
N GLY A 668 -1.69 -16.80 9.50
CA GLY A 668 -2.08 -15.70 8.61
C GLY A 668 -1.13 -14.50 8.59
N GLY A 669 0.08 -14.63 9.13
CA GLY A 669 1.09 -13.57 9.16
C GLY A 669 1.51 -13.11 7.77
N GLY A 670 1.66 -14.03 6.80
CA GLY A 670 1.98 -13.68 5.42
C GLY A 670 0.96 -12.74 4.79
N LYS A 671 -0.34 -12.98 5.04
CA LYS A 671 -1.42 -12.08 4.57
C LYS A 671 -1.36 -10.71 5.24
N ALA A 672 -1.05 -10.67 6.53
CA ALA A 672 -1.01 -9.42 7.29
C ALA A 672 0.20 -8.54 6.91
N LEU A 673 1.31 -9.14 6.52
CA LEU A 673 2.52 -8.42 6.11
C LEU A 673 2.38 -7.65 4.79
N ILE A 674 1.53 -8.10 3.86
CA ILE A 674 1.37 -7.45 2.54
C ILE A 674 0.92 -5.99 2.66
N PRO A 675 -0.19 -5.65 3.35
CA PRO A 675 -0.58 -4.26 3.54
C PRO A 675 0.45 -3.46 4.35
N LEU A 676 1.11 -4.07 5.35
CA LEU A 676 2.17 -3.41 6.12
C LEU A 676 3.40 -3.03 5.26
N ALA A 677 3.71 -3.82 4.24
CA ALA A 677 4.80 -3.52 3.31
C ALA A 677 4.43 -2.45 2.27
N SER A 678 3.16 -2.05 2.20
CA SER A 678 2.66 -1.05 1.26
C SER A 678 2.32 0.27 1.94
N GLU A 679 1.93 0.25 3.21
CA GLU A 679 1.40 1.38 3.95
C GLU A 679 2.16 1.62 5.25
N GLY A 680 2.37 2.89 5.61
CA GLY A 680 3.04 3.29 6.84
C GLY A 680 4.39 3.96 6.61
N THR A 681 5.22 3.99 7.64
CA THR A 681 6.56 4.56 7.60
C THR A 681 7.48 3.79 6.65
N ASP A 682 8.52 4.43 6.12
CA ASP A 682 9.49 3.74 5.26
C ASP A 682 10.24 2.63 6.01
N VAL A 683 10.51 2.83 7.30
CA VAL A 683 11.08 1.80 8.18
C VAL A 683 10.13 0.61 8.31
N GLY A 684 8.87 0.84 8.65
CA GLY A 684 7.86 -0.20 8.80
C GLY A 684 7.66 -1.01 7.51
N LYS A 685 7.55 -0.33 6.38
CA LYS A 685 7.44 -0.98 5.05
C LYS A 685 8.66 -1.85 4.74
N THR A 686 9.85 -1.35 5.01
CA THR A 686 11.10 -2.10 4.80
C THR A 686 11.18 -3.34 5.70
N LYS A 687 10.82 -3.21 6.98
CA LYS A 687 10.78 -4.34 7.93
C LYS A 687 9.76 -5.41 7.50
N ALA A 688 8.56 -4.98 7.10
CA ALA A 688 7.53 -5.90 6.59
C ALA A 688 7.95 -6.60 5.29
N ALA A 689 8.53 -5.86 4.34
CA ALA A 689 9.05 -6.42 3.11
C ALA A 689 10.17 -7.43 3.36
N GLN A 690 11.07 -7.16 4.31
CA GLN A 690 12.12 -8.09 4.73
C GLN A 690 11.53 -9.36 5.37
N ALA A 691 10.50 -9.24 6.19
CA ALA A 691 9.79 -10.39 6.75
C ALA A 691 9.15 -11.26 5.65
N LEU A 692 8.54 -10.64 4.63
CA LEU A 692 8.02 -11.34 3.45
C LEU A 692 9.14 -12.05 2.67
N ALA A 693 10.31 -11.41 2.52
CA ALA A 693 11.47 -12.03 1.88
C ALA A 693 11.93 -13.29 2.61
N LYS A 694 12.10 -13.21 3.94
CA LYS A 694 12.49 -14.37 4.78
C LYS A 694 11.50 -15.53 4.65
N ILE A 695 10.21 -15.27 4.61
CA ILE A 695 9.17 -16.28 4.39
C ILE A 695 9.28 -16.88 2.98
N ALA A 696 9.41 -16.05 1.95
CA ALA A 696 9.47 -16.48 0.56
C ALA A 696 10.73 -17.30 0.22
N ILE A 697 11.82 -17.12 0.96
CA ILE A 697 13.06 -17.88 0.77
C ILE A 697 12.89 -19.34 1.26
N THR A 698 12.21 -19.55 2.37
CA THR A 698 12.21 -20.84 3.07
C THR A 698 10.90 -21.62 2.94
N SER A 699 9.83 -20.97 2.52
CA SER A 699 8.53 -21.58 2.29
C SER A 699 8.19 -21.57 0.80
N ASN A 700 7.43 -22.57 0.34
CA ASN A 700 6.88 -22.48 -1.01
C ASN A 700 5.98 -21.24 -1.11
N PRO A 701 6.31 -20.26 -1.99
CA PRO A 701 5.58 -19.01 -2.07
C PRO A 701 4.09 -19.17 -2.42
N GLU A 702 3.70 -20.20 -3.16
CA GLU A 702 2.29 -20.46 -3.49
C GLU A 702 1.48 -20.94 -2.27
N ILE A 703 2.15 -21.57 -1.29
CA ILE A 703 1.53 -21.98 -0.01
C ILE A 703 1.52 -20.79 0.96
N ALA A 704 2.62 -20.06 1.04
CA ALA A 704 2.76 -18.94 1.96
C ALA A 704 1.85 -17.76 1.55
N PHE A 705 1.66 -17.55 0.24
CA PHE A 705 0.88 -16.45 -0.35
C PHE A 705 -0.13 -16.98 -1.39
N PRO A 706 -1.18 -17.68 -0.96
CA PRO A 706 -2.08 -18.36 -1.88
C PRO A 706 -2.88 -17.40 -2.77
N GLY A 707 -3.08 -17.81 -4.04
CA GLY A 707 -3.88 -17.09 -5.03
C GLY A 707 -3.21 -15.82 -5.53
N GLU A 708 -3.94 -14.71 -5.63
CA GLU A 708 -3.41 -13.45 -6.16
C GLU A 708 -2.36 -12.80 -5.22
N ARG A 709 -2.28 -13.20 -3.96
CA ARG A 709 -1.34 -12.64 -2.98
C ARG A 709 0.13 -12.86 -3.37
N VAL A 710 0.44 -13.94 -4.05
CA VAL A 710 1.81 -14.19 -4.54
C VAL A 710 2.27 -13.10 -5.52
N TYR A 711 1.35 -12.43 -6.23
CA TYR A 711 1.68 -11.30 -7.11
C TYR A 711 1.80 -9.98 -6.33
N GLU A 712 1.06 -9.83 -5.23
CA GLU A 712 1.12 -8.64 -4.37
C GLU A 712 2.46 -8.52 -3.62
N VAL A 713 3.10 -9.64 -3.30
CA VAL A 713 4.40 -9.70 -2.62
C VAL A 713 5.55 -9.18 -3.51
N VAL A 714 5.43 -9.24 -4.83
CA VAL A 714 6.50 -8.84 -5.76
C VAL A 714 6.94 -7.40 -5.55
N ARG A 715 5.99 -6.46 -5.45
CA ARG A 715 6.31 -5.05 -5.29
C ARG A 715 7.05 -4.72 -3.98
N PRO A 716 6.65 -5.24 -2.81
CA PRO A 716 7.42 -5.14 -1.58
C PRO A 716 8.86 -5.66 -1.72
N LEU A 717 9.05 -6.83 -2.33
CA LEU A 717 10.39 -7.40 -2.51
C LEU A 717 11.27 -6.52 -3.42
N VAL A 718 10.73 -6.04 -4.53
CA VAL A 718 11.45 -5.12 -5.44
C VAL A 718 11.78 -3.78 -4.74
N SER A 719 10.99 -3.36 -3.75
CA SER A 719 11.25 -2.14 -2.98
C SER A 719 12.50 -2.25 -2.10
N LEU A 720 12.94 -3.46 -1.74
CA LEU A 720 14.17 -3.70 -1.01
C LEU A 720 15.44 -3.59 -1.89
N LEU A 721 15.30 -3.62 -3.21
CA LEU A 721 16.41 -3.44 -4.16
C LEU A 721 16.67 -1.95 -4.37
N ARG A 722 17.29 -1.33 -3.37
CA ARG A 722 17.68 0.09 -3.36
C ARG A 722 18.91 0.28 -2.46
N LEU A 723 19.68 1.35 -2.72
CA LEU A 723 20.94 1.63 -2.04
C LEU A 723 20.80 1.96 -0.55
N GLU A 724 19.64 2.48 -0.14
CA GLU A 724 19.33 2.80 1.26
C GLU A 724 19.07 1.54 2.11
N CYS A 725 18.84 0.40 1.49
CA CYS A 725 18.69 -0.87 2.18
C CYS A 725 20.06 -1.52 2.45
N THR A 726 20.12 -2.34 3.50
CA THR A 726 21.35 -3.10 3.80
C THR A 726 21.61 -4.20 2.77
N LEU A 727 22.86 -4.59 2.60
CA LEU A 727 23.23 -5.71 1.71
C LEU A 727 22.49 -7.01 2.05
N LEU A 728 22.21 -7.25 3.35
CA LEU A 728 21.39 -8.39 3.79
C LEU A 728 19.97 -8.32 3.24
N GLN A 729 19.34 -7.15 3.29
CA GLN A 729 18.00 -6.94 2.75
C GLN A 729 17.97 -7.11 1.24
N ASN A 730 18.98 -6.59 0.53
CA ASN A 730 19.11 -6.78 -0.91
C ASN A 730 19.28 -8.27 -1.25
N PHE A 731 20.14 -8.98 -0.53
CA PHE A 731 20.38 -10.40 -0.70
C PHE A 731 19.11 -11.24 -0.50
N GLU A 732 18.40 -11.01 0.61
CA GLU A 732 17.14 -11.70 0.92
C GLU A 732 16.06 -11.41 -0.15
N ALA A 733 15.97 -10.16 -0.63
CA ALA A 733 15.05 -9.80 -1.71
C ALA A 733 15.37 -10.54 -3.02
N LEU A 734 16.65 -10.60 -3.40
CA LEU A 734 17.11 -11.31 -4.61
C LEU A 734 16.77 -12.81 -4.52
N MET A 735 17.04 -13.45 -3.40
CA MET A 735 16.70 -14.87 -3.19
C MET A 735 15.18 -15.12 -3.27
N ALA A 736 14.39 -14.25 -2.63
CA ALA A 736 12.93 -14.35 -2.67
C ALA A 736 12.39 -14.17 -4.10
N LEU A 737 12.91 -13.19 -4.85
CA LEU A 737 12.54 -12.96 -6.25
C LEU A 737 13.00 -14.12 -7.16
N THR A 738 14.13 -14.75 -6.87
CA THR A 738 14.60 -15.96 -7.57
C THR A 738 13.58 -17.09 -7.45
N ASN A 739 13.10 -17.34 -6.23
CA ASN A 739 12.06 -18.36 -5.99
C ASN A 739 10.77 -18.02 -6.74
N LEU A 740 10.31 -16.79 -6.68
CA LEU A 740 9.09 -16.35 -7.38
C LEU A 740 9.24 -16.43 -8.92
N ALA A 741 10.38 -16.02 -9.45
CA ALA A 741 10.65 -16.07 -10.89
C ALA A 741 10.69 -17.50 -11.45
N GLY A 742 11.04 -18.49 -10.61
CA GLY A 742 11.04 -19.90 -10.97
C GLY A 742 9.64 -20.50 -11.13
N ILE A 743 8.59 -19.92 -10.51
CA ILE A 743 7.27 -20.54 -10.43
C ILE A 743 6.52 -20.49 -11.77
N SER A 744 6.37 -19.29 -12.38
CA SER A 744 5.54 -19.14 -13.57
C SER A 744 5.90 -17.91 -14.41
N GLU A 745 5.55 -17.97 -15.70
CA GLU A 745 5.70 -16.81 -16.59
C GLU A 745 4.91 -15.59 -16.12
N ARG A 746 3.71 -15.79 -15.59
CA ARG A 746 2.89 -14.69 -15.05
C ARG A 746 3.59 -13.95 -13.89
N LEU A 747 4.33 -14.66 -13.05
CA LEU A 747 5.13 -14.05 -11.97
C LEU A 747 6.35 -13.32 -12.52
N ARG A 748 7.07 -13.90 -13.52
CA ARG A 748 8.16 -13.19 -14.22
C ARG A 748 7.67 -11.89 -14.84
N GLN A 749 6.53 -11.92 -15.54
CA GLN A 749 5.92 -10.72 -16.13
C GLN A 749 5.57 -9.68 -15.05
N LYS A 750 5.07 -10.11 -13.90
CA LYS A 750 4.82 -9.21 -12.77
C LYS A 750 6.12 -8.56 -12.26
N ILE A 751 7.18 -9.33 -12.09
CA ILE A 751 8.51 -8.86 -11.66
C ILE A 751 9.07 -7.84 -12.67
N ILE A 752 8.96 -8.13 -13.97
CA ILE A 752 9.38 -7.23 -15.06
C ILE A 752 8.58 -5.92 -15.01
N LYS A 753 7.26 -6.00 -14.87
CA LYS A 753 6.36 -4.83 -14.78
C LYS A 753 6.68 -3.92 -13.59
N GLU A 754 7.13 -4.47 -12.48
CA GLU A 754 7.60 -3.71 -11.31
C GLU A 754 9.02 -3.15 -11.50
N LYS A 755 9.58 -3.26 -12.71
CA LYS A 755 10.92 -2.73 -13.08
C LYS A 755 12.07 -3.34 -12.26
N ALA A 756 11.97 -4.61 -11.91
CA ALA A 756 13.01 -5.30 -11.15
C ALA A 756 14.26 -5.60 -11.98
N VAL A 757 14.12 -5.90 -13.28
CA VAL A 757 15.24 -6.35 -14.13
C VAL A 757 16.43 -5.39 -14.11
N PRO A 758 16.30 -4.07 -14.32
CA PRO A 758 17.45 -3.15 -14.25
C PRO A 758 18.11 -3.10 -12.87
N LYS A 759 17.31 -3.31 -11.80
CA LYS A 759 17.84 -3.36 -10.42
C LYS A 759 18.64 -4.62 -10.19
N VAL A 760 18.11 -5.79 -10.60
CA VAL A 760 18.82 -7.08 -10.53
C VAL A 760 20.13 -7.00 -11.34
N GLU A 761 20.10 -6.42 -12.54
CA GLU A 761 21.31 -6.18 -13.32
C GLU A 761 22.34 -5.34 -12.54
N GLY A 762 21.93 -4.27 -11.86
CA GLY A 762 22.83 -3.45 -11.04
C GLY A 762 23.54 -4.27 -9.98
N TYR A 763 22.80 -5.14 -9.26
CA TYR A 763 23.38 -6.01 -8.23
C TYR A 763 24.26 -7.15 -8.78
N MET A 764 24.20 -7.48 -10.05
CA MET A 764 25.18 -8.39 -10.67
C MET A 764 26.60 -7.80 -10.70
N PHE A 765 26.76 -6.48 -10.52
CA PHE A 765 28.07 -5.81 -10.43
C PHE A 765 28.47 -5.48 -8.98
N GLU A 766 27.72 -5.98 -7.98
CA GLU A 766 28.01 -5.72 -6.58
C GLU A 766 29.33 -6.36 -6.16
N GLU A 767 30.11 -5.66 -5.33
CA GLU A 767 31.41 -6.15 -4.84
C GLU A 767 31.23 -7.37 -3.93
N HIS A 768 30.12 -7.41 -3.18
CA HIS A 768 29.84 -8.50 -2.25
C HIS A 768 29.43 -9.78 -3.02
N GLU A 769 30.25 -10.82 -2.92
CA GLU A 769 30.13 -12.08 -3.67
C GLU A 769 28.74 -12.72 -3.57
N LEU A 770 28.16 -12.83 -2.35
CA LEU A 770 26.84 -13.45 -2.14
C LEU A 770 25.72 -12.67 -2.82
N VAL A 771 25.78 -11.34 -2.81
CA VAL A 771 24.77 -10.49 -3.46
C VAL A 771 24.89 -10.60 -4.97
N ARG A 772 26.10 -10.54 -5.50
CA ARG A 772 26.41 -10.71 -6.93
C ARG A 772 25.92 -12.08 -7.44
N ALA A 773 26.20 -13.15 -6.71
CA ALA A 773 25.74 -14.49 -7.05
C ALA A 773 24.22 -14.60 -7.01
N ALA A 774 23.55 -14.08 -5.97
CA ALA A 774 22.10 -14.09 -5.86
C ALA A 774 21.39 -13.30 -6.96
N ALA A 775 21.97 -12.16 -7.37
CA ALA A 775 21.48 -11.37 -8.50
C ALA A 775 21.59 -12.15 -9.83
N THR A 776 22.69 -12.85 -10.03
CA THR A 776 22.89 -13.68 -11.22
C THR A 776 21.95 -14.89 -11.23
N GLU A 777 21.68 -15.52 -10.07
CA GLU A 777 20.69 -16.57 -9.92
C GLU A 777 19.27 -16.07 -10.23
N CYS A 778 18.93 -14.86 -9.78
CA CYS A 778 17.65 -14.24 -10.08
C CYS A 778 17.50 -13.99 -11.59
N MET A 779 18.55 -13.50 -12.23
CA MET A 779 18.60 -13.31 -13.68
C MET A 779 18.44 -14.62 -14.44
N CYS A 780 19.02 -15.72 -13.96
CA CYS A 780 18.88 -17.06 -14.54
C CYS A 780 17.39 -17.48 -14.67
N ASN A 781 16.58 -17.19 -13.67
CA ASN A 781 15.14 -17.49 -13.75
C ASN A 781 14.36 -16.45 -14.58
N LEU A 782 14.80 -15.19 -14.59
CA LEU A 782 14.14 -14.14 -15.35
C LEU A 782 14.34 -14.27 -16.86
N VAL A 783 15.48 -14.82 -17.34
CA VAL A 783 15.73 -15.03 -18.77
C VAL A 783 14.83 -16.09 -19.41
N LEU A 784 14.02 -16.80 -18.62
CA LEU A 784 12.95 -17.63 -19.16
C LEU A 784 11.85 -16.79 -19.83
N SER A 785 11.77 -15.49 -19.53
CA SER A 785 10.85 -14.57 -20.19
C SER A 785 11.46 -13.98 -21.46
N THR A 786 10.71 -14.02 -22.57
CA THR A 786 11.13 -13.47 -23.86
C THR A 786 11.43 -11.98 -23.82
N GLU A 787 10.80 -11.21 -22.92
CA GLU A 787 11.08 -9.79 -22.74
C GLU A 787 12.52 -9.56 -22.22
N VAL A 788 12.97 -10.39 -21.29
CA VAL A 788 14.33 -10.33 -20.74
C VAL A 788 15.35 -10.83 -21.78
N GLN A 789 15.05 -11.91 -22.52
CA GLN A 789 15.91 -12.42 -23.60
C GLN A 789 16.23 -11.32 -24.63
N LYS A 790 15.24 -10.51 -25.01
CA LYS A 790 15.41 -9.38 -25.94
C LYS A 790 16.45 -8.36 -25.46
N LEU A 791 16.64 -8.21 -24.16
CA LEU A 791 17.67 -7.31 -23.62
C LEU A 791 19.08 -7.81 -23.91
N PHE A 792 19.29 -9.13 -23.93
CA PHE A 792 20.55 -9.76 -24.27
C PHE A 792 20.82 -9.74 -25.78
N VAL A 793 19.79 -9.90 -26.59
CA VAL A 793 19.86 -9.85 -28.04
C VAL A 793 20.12 -8.43 -28.54
N ALA A 794 19.67 -7.41 -27.87
CA ALA A 794 19.82 -6.01 -28.25
C ALA A 794 21.28 -5.66 -28.53
N PRO A 795 21.59 -4.92 -29.62
CA PRO A 795 22.93 -4.54 -29.96
C PRO A 795 23.54 -3.56 -28.94
N GLY A 796 24.90 -3.61 -28.82
CA GLY A 796 25.64 -2.62 -28.03
C GLY A 796 25.54 -2.78 -26.50
N ASN A 797 25.28 -3.99 -25.99
CA ASN A 797 25.32 -4.29 -24.57
C ASN A 797 26.37 -5.35 -24.23
N ASP A 798 26.89 -5.32 -23.01
CA ASP A 798 27.90 -6.24 -22.48
C ASP A 798 27.30 -7.38 -21.61
N ARG A 799 25.98 -7.58 -21.60
CA ARG A 799 25.28 -8.57 -20.73
C ARG A 799 25.77 -9.99 -21.01
N LEU A 800 25.88 -10.36 -22.30
CA LEU A 800 26.40 -11.66 -22.71
C LEU A 800 27.85 -11.87 -22.27
N LYS A 801 28.69 -10.85 -22.46
CA LYS A 801 30.10 -10.85 -22.04
C LYS A 801 30.23 -11.07 -20.53
N LEU A 802 29.40 -10.38 -19.73
CA LEU A 802 29.40 -10.53 -18.28
C LEU A 802 29.12 -11.98 -17.86
N LEU A 803 28.09 -12.62 -18.44
CA LEU A 803 27.76 -14.02 -18.13
C LEU A 803 28.86 -15.00 -18.54
N VAL A 804 29.52 -14.76 -19.69
CA VAL A 804 30.67 -15.60 -20.12
C VAL A 804 31.80 -15.46 -19.12
N LEU A 805 32.15 -14.24 -18.68
CA LEU A 805 33.21 -14.02 -17.69
C LEU A 805 32.85 -14.68 -16.34
N TYR A 806 31.62 -14.51 -15.87
CA TYR A 806 31.18 -15.12 -14.62
C TYR A 806 31.13 -16.65 -14.67
N SER A 807 30.99 -17.24 -15.84
CA SER A 807 31.11 -18.69 -16.01
C SER A 807 32.54 -19.22 -15.83
N GLY A 808 33.54 -18.33 -15.81
CA GLY A 808 34.94 -18.65 -15.56
C GLY A 808 35.46 -18.26 -14.17
N GLU A 809 34.61 -17.65 -13.31
CA GLU A 809 35.00 -17.23 -11.95
C GLU A 809 35.19 -18.43 -11.01
N ASP A 810 35.95 -18.23 -9.91
CA ASP A 810 36.22 -19.28 -8.95
C ASP A 810 35.02 -19.59 -8.05
N ASP A 811 34.10 -18.61 -7.81
CA ASP A 811 32.88 -18.82 -7.05
C ASP A 811 31.94 -19.79 -7.78
N GLU A 812 31.81 -21.00 -7.25
CA GLU A 812 30.99 -22.06 -7.83
C GLU A 812 29.51 -21.68 -7.96
N ARG A 813 28.98 -20.90 -7.01
CA ARG A 813 27.58 -20.44 -7.01
C ARG A 813 27.34 -19.45 -8.16
N LEU A 814 28.21 -18.46 -8.29
CA LEU A 814 28.18 -17.49 -9.39
C LEU A 814 28.33 -18.16 -10.73
N ARG A 815 29.32 -19.07 -10.85
CA ARG A 815 29.59 -19.84 -12.04
C ARG A 815 28.39 -20.71 -12.47
N LYS A 816 27.75 -21.38 -11.53
CA LYS A 816 26.51 -22.15 -11.80
C LYS A 816 25.41 -21.23 -12.32
N ALA A 817 25.17 -20.11 -11.68
CA ALA A 817 24.13 -19.16 -12.10
C ALA A 817 24.38 -18.62 -13.51
N ALA A 818 25.60 -18.20 -13.79
CA ALA A 818 25.98 -17.63 -15.09
C ALA A 818 25.91 -18.69 -16.20
N ALA A 819 26.49 -19.87 -15.99
CA ALA A 819 26.44 -20.97 -16.97
C ALA A 819 25.00 -21.44 -17.22
N GLY A 820 24.15 -21.46 -16.18
CA GLY A 820 22.73 -21.76 -16.32
C GLY A 820 21.99 -20.74 -17.17
N THR A 821 22.26 -19.46 -16.94
CA THR A 821 21.70 -18.34 -17.73
C THR A 821 22.13 -18.43 -19.19
N LEU A 822 23.44 -18.72 -19.45
CA LEU A 822 23.95 -18.91 -20.79
C LEU A 822 23.33 -20.12 -21.50
N ALA A 823 23.20 -21.25 -20.82
CA ALA A 823 22.58 -22.43 -21.39
C ALA A 823 21.13 -22.16 -21.84
N MET A 824 20.35 -21.44 -21.04
CA MET A 824 19.00 -21.02 -21.39
C MET A 824 18.95 -20.04 -22.56
N LEU A 825 19.79 -18.99 -22.52
CA LEU A 825 19.82 -17.97 -23.53
C LEU A 825 20.27 -18.54 -24.88
N THR A 826 21.30 -19.40 -24.92
CA THR A 826 21.80 -20.00 -26.16
C THR A 826 20.81 -21.01 -26.76
N SER A 827 19.98 -21.66 -25.94
CA SER A 827 18.92 -22.52 -26.40
C SER A 827 17.77 -21.78 -27.06
N GLU A 828 17.34 -20.66 -26.42
CA GLU A 828 16.16 -19.89 -26.84
C GLU A 828 16.49 -18.86 -27.95
N GLN A 829 17.72 -18.35 -27.97
CA GLN A 829 18.18 -17.30 -28.87
C GLN A 829 19.47 -17.72 -29.58
N PRO A 830 19.40 -18.53 -30.68
CA PRO A 830 20.59 -19.06 -31.40
C PRO A 830 21.53 -17.97 -31.90
N GLU A 831 21.03 -16.76 -32.18
CA GLU A 831 21.88 -15.63 -32.62
C GLU A 831 22.88 -15.17 -31.55
N LEU A 832 22.67 -15.46 -30.28
CA LEU A 832 23.63 -15.18 -29.22
C LEU A 832 24.84 -16.13 -29.28
N CYS A 833 24.66 -17.34 -29.82
CA CYS A 833 25.74 -18.31 -29.97
C CYS A 833 26.89 -17.74 -30.85
N ALA A 834 26.57 -17.12 -31.97
CA ALA A 834 27.54 -16.49 -32.85
C ALA A 834 28.32 -15.32 -32.20
N ARG A 835 27.75 -14.71 -31.14
CA ARG A 835 28.35 -13.57 -30.43
C ARG A 835 29.31 -14.00 -29.31
N ILE A 836 29.22 -15.22 -28.81
CA ILE A 836 30.00 -15.72 -27.66
C ILE A 836 31.52 -15.62 -27.94
N PRO A 837 32.07 -16.05 -29.10
CA PRO A 837 33.51 -15.91 -29.39
C PRO A 837 34.02 -14.47 -29.36
N GLY A 838 33.17 -13.52 -29.67
CA GLY A 838 33.48 -12.08 -29.62
C GLY A 838 33.50 -11.46 -28.22
N THR A 839 33.04 -12.15 -27.21
CA THR A 839 32.93 -11.62 -25.85
C THR A 839 34.28 -11.55 -25.13
N THR A 840 35.09 -12.57 -25.24
CA THR A 840 36.43 -12.67 -24.65
C THR A 840 37.32 -13.63 -25.45
N ARG A 841 38.65 -13.42 -25.44
CA ARG A 841 39.61 -14.33 -26.07
C ARG A 841 39.63 -15.71 -25.39
N HIS A 842 39.23 -15.79 -24.14
CA HIS A 842 39.26 -17.00 -23.29
C HIS A 842 37.91 -17.76 -23.25
N TRP A 843 36.98 -17.44 -24.16
CA TRP A 843 35.64 -18.07 -24.12
C TRP A 843 35.71 -19.60 -24.24
N LEU A 844 36.65 -20.11 -25.03
CA LEU A 844 36.84 -21.54 -25.23
C LEU A 844 37.42 -22.24 -23.99
N GLU A 845 38.43 -21.62 -23.36
CA GLU A 845 39.01 -22.08 -22.10
C GLU A 845 37.95 -22.12 -20.97
N ILE A 846 37.11 -21.09 -20.89
CA ILE A 846 36.01 -21.03 -19.92
C ILE A 846 35.02 -22.18 -20.17
N LEU A 847 34.65 -22.43 -21.41
CA LEU A 847 33.74 -23.52 -21.75
C LEU A 847 34.35 -24.89 -21.43
N GLN A 848 35.63 -25.10 -21.74
CA GLN A 848 36.37 -26.31 -21.38
C GLN A 848 36.46 -26.52 -19.87
N ALA A 849 36.65 -25.44 -19.10
CA ALA A 849 36.64 -25.48 -17.63
C ALA A 849 35.28 -25.89 -17.08
N LEU A 850 34.18 -25.49 -17.72
CA LEU A 850 32.83 -25.95 -17.33
C LEU A 850 32.65 -27.46 -17.59
N LEU A 851 33.15 -27.94 -18.75
CA LEU A 851 33.08 -29.35 -19.14
C LEU A 851 33.91 -30.25 -18.21
N LEU A 852 35.06 -29.76 -17.73
CA LEU A 852 36.01 -30.46 -16.84
C LEU A 852 35.66 -30.30 -15.35
N SER A 853 34.64 -29.54 -15.02
CA SER A 853 34.26 -29.29 -13.63
C SER A 853 33.94 -30.60 -12.88
N GLU A 854 34.28 -30.66 -11.59
CA GLU A 854 33.83 -31.75 -10.70
C GLU A 854 32.33 -31.75 -10.46
N SER A 855 31.67 -30.59 -10.63
CA SER A 855 30.21 -30.46 -10.45
C SER A 855 29.46 -30.94 -11.70
N VAL A 856 28.67 -32.01 -11.54
CA VAL A 856 27.80 -32.55 -12.59
C VAL A 856 26.86 -31.51 -13.19
N ASP A 857 26.37 -30.58 -12.35
CA ASP A 857 25.52 -29.47 -12.82
C ASP A 857 26.25 -28.53 -13.77
N LEU A 858 27.52 -28.20 -13.47
CA LEU A 858 28.33 -27.36 -14.34
C LEU A 858 28.72 -28.09 -15.64
N GLN A 859 29.05 -29.39 -15.54
CA GLN A 859 29.28 -30.22 -16.72
C GLN A 859 28.05 -30.23 -17.64
N LEU A 860 26.86 -30.41 -17.07
CA LEU A 860 25.60 -30.41 -17.83
C LEU A 860 25.38 -29.07 -18.53
N ARG A 861 25.53 -27.96 -17.81
CA ARG A 861 25.40 -26.62 -18.40
C ARG A 861 26.42 -26.35 -19.48
N GLY A 862 27.68 -26.73 -19.26
CA GLY A 862 28.75 -26.65 -20.25
C GLY A 862 28.45 -27.47 -21.52
N THR A 863 27.99 -28.73 -21.37
CA THR A 863 27.60 -29.58 -22.49
C THR A 863 26.41 -29.05 -23.27
N VAL A 864 25.42 -28.48 -22.58
CA VAL A 864 24.24 -27.84 -23.21
C VAL A 864 24.66 -26.59 -24.00
N ILE A 865 25.48 -25.71 -23.40
CA ILE A 865 26.01 -24.54 -24.11
C ILE A 865 26.78 -24.99 -25.36
N THR A 866 27.65 -25.99 -25.21
CA THR A 866 28.42 -26.55 -26.34
C THR A 866 27.51 -27.06 -27.45
N LEU A 867 26.48 -27.82 -27.11
CA LEU A 867 25.49 -28.33 -28.07
C LEU A 867 24.79 -27.19 -28.81
N ASN A 868 24.32 -26.18 -28.07
CA ASN A 868 23.65 -25.02 -28.67
C ASN A 868 24.56 -24.23 -29.62
N LEU A 869 25.84 -24.04 -29.28
CA LEU A 869 26.84 -23.42 -30.13
C LEU A 869 27.06 -24.21 -31.44
N MET A 870 27.20 -25.53 -31.32
CA MET A 870 27.41 -26.41 -32.46
C MET A 870 26.20 -26.46 -33.41
N GLN A 871 25.00 -26.48 -32.87
CA GLN A 871 23.75 -26.48 -33.63
C GLN A 871 23.46 -25.12 -34.29
N ALA A 872 23.89 -24.03 -33.68
CA ALA A 872 23.66 -22.68 -34.21
C ALA A 872 24.51 -22.38 -35.46
N GLU A 873 25.77 -22.81 -35.48
CA GLU A 873 26.68 -22.48 -36.60
C GLU A 873 27.75 -23.53 -36.79
N ARG A 874 27.92 -24.00 -38.05
CA ARG A 874 28.93 -25.00 -38.40
C ARG A 874 30.38 -24.55 -38.12
N THR A 875 30.67 -23.24 -38.26
CA THR A 875 31.97 -22.67 -37.96
C THR A 875 32.34 -22.80 -36.49
N LEU A 876 31.37 -22.60 -35.57
CA LEU A 876 31.55 -22.82 -34.14
C LEU A 876 31.76 -24.29 -33.82
N ALA A 877 31.00 -25.18 -34.46
CA ALA A 877 31.20 -26.61 -34.31
C ALA A 877 32.60 -27.03 -34.73
N GLN A 878 33.13 -26.46 -35.84
CA GLN A 878 34.48 -26.74 -36.31
C GLN A 878 35.54 -26.27 -35.31
N GLN A 879 35.43 -25.03 -34.77
CA GLN A 879 36.35 -24.50 -33.75
C GLN A 879 36.38 -25.37 -32.50
N LEU A 880 35.21 -25.83 -32.05
CA LEU A 880 35.07 -26.71 -30.89
C LEU A 880 35.71 -28.08 -31.14
N MET A 881 35.55 -28.64 -32.34
CA MET A 881 36.11 -29.96 -32.69
C MET A 881 37.61 -29.89 -32.98
N GLU A 882 38.17 -28.75 -33.33
CA GLU A 882 39.61 -28.51 -33.50
C GLU A 882 40.32 -28.22 -32.15
N SER A 883 39.58 -28.12 -31.06
CA SER A 883 40.06 -27.84 -29.70
C SER A 883 40.01 -29.09 -28.81
N GLU A 884 40.52 -29.01 -27.57
CA GLU A 884 40.47 -30.06 -26.57
C GLU A 884 39.03 -30.45 -26.20
N ALA A 885 38.03 -29.65 -26.55
CA ALA A 885 36.63 -29.96 -26.30
C ALA A 885 36.18 -31.29 -26.92
N LEU A 886 36.74 -31.70 -28.04
CA LEU A 886 36.47 -32.98 -28.67
C LEU A 886 36.85 -34.16 -27.78
N GLU A 887 38.05 -34.13 -27.18
CA GLU A 887 38.52 -35.17 -26.30
C GLU A 887 37.68 -35.22 -25.01
N ILE A 888 37.39 -34.03 -24.43
CA ILE A 888 36.55 -33.89 -23.22
C ILE A 888 35.17 -34.48 -23.47
N LEU A 889 34.50 -34.09 -24.57
CA LEU A 889 33.18 -34.59 -24.95
C LEU A 889 33.19 -36.09 -25.20
N SER A 890 34.27 -36.63 -25.78
CA SER A 890 34.41 -38.07 -26.02
C SER A 890 34.56 -38.85 -24.74
N VAL A 891 35.14 -38.28 -23.69
CA VAL A 891 35.23 -38.87 -22.35
C VAL A 891 33.86 -38.78 -21.63
N LEU A 892 33.25 -37.63 -21.65
CA LEU A 892 31.93 -37.39 -21.00
C LEU A 892 30.84 -38.28 -21.62
N ALA A 893 30.85 -38.47 -22.93
CA ALA A 893 29.89 -39.35 -23.64
C ALA A 893 29.98 -40.84 -23.22
N LYS A 894 31.14 -41.28 -22.69
CA LYS A 894 31.35 -42.62 -22.16
C LYS A 894 31.04 -42.76 -20.68
N GLY A 895 30.68 -41.69 -20.02
CA GLY A 895 30.35 -41.70 -18.58
C GLY A 895 29.20 -42.66 -18.26
N GLY A 896 29.45 -43.60 -17.32
CA GLY A 896 28.52 -44.70 -16.98
C GLY A 896 27.76 -44.50 -15.63
N ALA A 897 28.09 -43.48 -14.89
CA ALA A 897 27.42 -43.19 -13.61
C ALA A 897 25.97 -42.68 -13.81
N PRO A 898 24.99 -43.15 -13.04
CA PRO A 898 23.60 -42.69 -13.20
C PRO A 898 23.43 -41.20 -13.07
N GLU A 899 24.23 -40.56 -12.21
CA GLU A 899 24.23 -39.13 -11.98
C GLU A 899 24.71 -38.33 -13.21
N GLN A 900 25.60 -38.92 -14.03
CA GLN A 900 26.17 -38.31 -15.23
C GLN A 900 25.38 -38.66 -16.52
N ALA A 901 24.28 -39.38 -16.42
CA ALA A 901 23.52 -39.86 -17.59
C ALA A 901 23.04 -38.71 -18.50
N SER A 902 22.69 -37.57 -17.93
CA SER A 902 22.26 -36.40 -18.68
C SER A 902 23.44 -35.75 -19.39
N VAL A 903 24.57 -35.61 -18.71
CA VAL A 903 25.82 -35.09 -19.27
C VAL A 903 26.29 -35.95 -20.45
N ALA A 904 26.35 -37.28 -20.23
CA ALA A 904 26.77 -38.26 -21.27
C ALA A 904 25.86 -38.20 -22.51
N ARG A 905 24.52 -38.07 -22.29
CA ARG A 905 23.57 -37.93 -23.39
C ARG A 905 23.78 -36.67 -24.19
N THR A 906 23.93 -35.52 -23.52
CA THR A 906 24.17 -34.24 -24.21
C THR A 906 25.52 -34.20 -24.91
N ALA A 907 26.59 -34.76 -24.28
CA ALA A 907 27.91 -34.90 -24.90
C ALA A 907 27.86 -35.77 -26.16
N LYS A 908 27.08 -36.86 -26.12
CA LYS A 908 26.86 -37.69 -27.30
C LYS A 908 26.14 -36.91 -28.41
N GLN A 909 25.12 -36.16 -28.07
CA GLN A 909 24.45 -35.27 -29.06
C GLN A 909 25.43 -34.28 -29.73
N CYS A 910 26.37 -33.70 -28.97
CA CYS A 910 27.41 -32.86 -29.54
C CYS A 910 28.26 -33.64 -30.59
N LEU A 911 28.68 -34.86 -30.27
CA LEU A 911 29.43 -35.72 -31.18
C LEU A 911 28.59 -36.12 -32.41
N ASP A 912 27.32 -36.41 -32.25
CA ASP A 912 26.41 -36.71 -33.37
C ASP A 912 26.28 -35.50 -34.32
N VAL A 913 26.15 -34.28 -33.81
CA VAL A 913 26.15 -33.04 -34.60
C VAL A 913 27.51 -32.87 -35.37
N ALA A 914 28.63 -33.19 -34.72
CA ALA A 914 29.91 -33.13 -35.35
C ALA A 914 30.05 -34.14 -36.51
N VAL A 915 29.46 -35.34 -36.39
CA VAL A 915 29.36 -36.32 -37.46
C VAL A 915 28.46 -35.83 -38.60
N GLU A 916 27.31 -35.25 -38.28
CA GLU A 916 26.39 -34.69 -39.27
C GLU A 916 27.07 -33.59 -40.14
N TYR A 917 27.88 -32.76 -39.52
CA TYR A 917 28.66 -31.73 -40.23
C TYR A 917 29.91 -32.29 -40.95
N GLY A 918 30.21 -33.59 -40.80
CA GLY A 918 31.39 -34.23 -41.40
C GLY A 918 32.71 -33.80 -40.77
N LEU A 919 32.69 -33.27 -39.55
CA LEU A 919 33.89 -32.83 -38.82
C LEU A 919 34.64 -33.98 -38.17
N ILE A 920 33.96 -35.05 -37.83
CA ILE A 920 34.54 -36.31 -37.28
C ILE A 920 33.97 -37.51 -38.02
N LYS A 921 34.74 -38.62 -38.07
CA LYS A 921 34.29 -39.87 -38.68
C LYS A 921 33.45 -40.69 -37.70
N ASN A 922 32.44 -41.36 -38.23
CA ASN A 922 31.60 -42.25 -37.44
C ASN A 922 32.32 -43.58 -37.22
N ASN A 923 32.86 -43.87 -36.04
CA ASN A 923 33.60 -45.08 -35.73
C ASN A 923 32.72 -46.35 -35.64
N ASN A 924 31.38 -46.25 -35.83
CA ASN A 924 30.46 -47.40 -35.77
C ASN A 924 30.31 -48.11 -37.11
N SER A 925 31.07 -47.74 -38.20
CA SER A 925 30.96 -48.40 -39.52
C SER A 925 32.06 -49.42 -39.82
N GLU A 926 32.98 -49.70 -38.89
CA GLU A 926 34.07 -50.71 -39.11
C GLU A 926 33.88 -52.07 -38.41
N GLY A 927 32.71 -52.35 -37.88
CA GLY A 927 32.40 -53.58 -37.15
C GLY A 927 31.78 -54.70 -37.98
N ASP A 928 31.54 -54.53 -39.30
CA ASP A 928 30.94 -55.63 -40.11
C ASP A 928 31.48 -55.76 -41.52
N LYS A 929 32.77 -56.05 -41.63
CA LYS A 929 33.37 -56.61 -42.87
C LYS A 929 34.39 -57.68 -42.53
N GLY A 930 33.97 -58.88 -42.65
CA GLY A 930 34.87 -59.86 -43.13
C GLY A 930 35.24 -61.03 -42.26
N LEU A 931 34.45 -62.04 -42.29
CA LEU A 931 34.88 -63.43 -42.27
C LEU A 931 34.09 -64.21 -43.37
N ALA A 932 34.53 -64.00 -44.58
CA ALA A 932 34.20 -64.94 -45.65
C ALA A 932 35.30 -65.98 -45.68
N THR A 933 34.99 -67.15 -45.19
CA THR A 933 35.75 -68.42 -45.36
C THR A 933 35.61 -68.89 -46.79
N GLY A 934 36.67 -69.23 -47.33
CA GLY A 934 36.72 -70.15 -48.47
C GLY A 934 38.09 -70.77 -48.52
N PRO A 935 38.28 -71.89 -49.29
CA PRO A 935 37.64 -73.21 -49.15
C PRO A 935 38.47 -74.18 -48.34
#